data_9496d01b430c6293405b756d2ff2bb95
#
_entry.id   9496d01b430c6293405b756d2ff2bb95
#
_cell.length_a   1.000
_cell.length_b   1.000
_cell.length_c   1.000
_cell.angle_alpha   90.00
_cell.angle_beta   90.00
_cell.angle_gamma   90.00
#
_symmetry.space_group_name_H-M   'P 1'
#
loop_
_entity.id
_entity.type
_entity.pdbx_description
1 polymer ?
#
loop_
_entity_poly.entity_id
_entity_poly.type
_entity_poly.pdbx_seq_one_letter_code
_entity_poly.pdbx_strand_id
1 'polypeptide(L)'
;MQKKVLFAIGLAGLGGMVSPTTAQAQDNVTVVVNDGKVKSNSISGVVYSADDNEPLIGAQVRIVGANVVTITDVNGRFSFKSVELKKQKLQVSYIGMETQTVTAGHEMKVVLKRDSKTLSDVVVNGYFTRKKQTFTGAAKTVTSDEIMKVAPNNILQTLATLDPSLNIAQNNAAGSNPNAVPDLVIRSTTSLSTSNEVGLNAPLIVIDGVEQSLQALYDMDINDIERVDILKDASATALYGENAANGVIVIERKRVSQSPVRIRYTVTPQLSFADLSSYDYCNAAQKLELEKRAGLYKSETGKLDESYFEKLALVTSGIDTDWKSKPVRNSFSHNHSLSISGRGSGLDYNVNANYQNTQGVMKDDGRTRYGMNVYLSYTAINNLVITLRASHDQLNINSSKYGSFSSYLECNPYDSPYDQYGNLRSELSYEMNNPLYEASLSSFDKSQSRTQQVSLDVRYNIKPNFFITAQGSYNTSRGTSDVFRSPDSHDFKNVTNISQKGKYTLGNTGSDQWAAKLVGNYIHNFDNDGTMLTLNLGGEIKRSKSTSSTLVATGFLSDEQNDIAYATTYPDGGKPSGSEDLSASLGGFLAANFMWKNRYVLDGSYRVSGSSKFGSDHRYAPFWSVGAGWNIHNEEFAKKLGWINTLRLRGSYGYTGSVKFSSYQAVTTYKYNSDYLSYTGVGAIPMGMANPDLKWQTTKKLNVGITSSLFGDRLNVNFDVYNEKTTDMLIDRSLPPSSGTTSVKANLGSQTSNGIEFSLWGKIIKTRDWEWSLSVNGLHSKTTINNISDAMKRMNEQNASGFTSSDGSTNIASSSPLFQYREGESPSAIYAVRSAGIDPATGNEIFIKKDGSYTYKYDSKDQVSCGDTNPTLQGSISSMLQYKNFSLTASFSYRFGGEMYNSTRALKVENVNPRKNCDVRAFTDRWTNVGDVKPYIDIAKATGNTSVYTDRFVEKDDELWLSSLYLQYNVPMTFLKKLHIQKMYLGIGTEDLFRITSVKYERGTSYPFSRSINMSASLTF
;
A
#
# COMPACT_ATOMS: atom_id res chain seq x y z
N MET A 1 22.81 4.11 -39.63
CA MET A 1 21.78 3.37 -40.41
C MET A 1 20.91 2.59 -39.42
N GLN A 2 19.83 3.16 -39.00
CA GLN A 2 18.88 2.55 -38.07
C GLN A 2 17.60 2.24 -38.87
N LYS A 3 17.27 0.96 -39.02
CA LYS A 3 15.97 0.56 -39.54
C LYS A 3 14.94 0.63 -38.39
N LYS A 4 14.04 1.62 -38.50
CA LYS A 4 12.83 1.69 -37.71
C LYS A 4 11.82 0.67 -38.26
N VAL A 5 11.43 -0.29 -37.45
CA VAL A 5 10.23 -1.11 -37.70
C VAL A 5 9.09 -0.46 -36.94
N LEU A 6 8.22 0.24 -37.67
CA LEU A 6 6.94 0.71 -37.16
C LEU A 6 5.92 -0.44 -37.26
N PHE A 7 5.38 -0.89 -36.15
CA PHE A 7 4.12 -1.64 -36.12
C PHE A 7 2.98 -0.62 -35.90
N ALA A 8 2.32 -0.24 -36.95
CA ALA A 8 1.06 0.47 -36.91
C ALA A 8 -0.08 -0.56 -36.87
N ILE A 9 -0.79 -0.64 -35.74
CA ILE A 9 -2.08 -1.34 -35.67
C ILE A 9 -3.16 -0.29 -35.94
N GLY A 10 -3.58 -0.23 -37.19
CA GLY A 10 -4.74 0.52 -37.60
C GLY A 10 -6.03 -0.23 -37.26
N LEU A 11 -6.87 0.36 -36.40
CA LEU A 11 -8.28 -0.01 -36.31
C LEU A 11 -9.01 0.58 -37.52
N ALA A 12 -9.19 -0.24 -38.56
CA ALA A 12 -10.14 0.05 -39.62
C ALA A 12 -11.41 -0.78 -39.41
N GLY A 13 -12.55 -0.10 -39.36
CA GLY A 13 -13.85 -0.73 -39.22
C GLY A 13 -14.18 -1.62 -40.43
N LEU A 14 -14.75 -2.76 -40.14
CA LEU A 14 -15.39 -3.63 -41.11
C LEU A 14 -16.83 -3.90 -40.65
N GLY A 15 -17.72 -3.03 -41.12
CA GLY A 15 -19.11 -3.42 -41.37
C GLY A 15 -19.17 -4.16 -42.70
N GLY A 16 -19.48 -5.44 -42.63
CA GLY A 16 -19.70 -6.26 -43.79
C GLY A 16 -20.64 -7.39 -43.45
N MET A 17 -21.88 -7.29 -43.91
CA MET A 17 -22.87 -8.35 -43.88
C MET A 17 -22.34 -9.59 -44.60
N VAL A 18 -22.34 -10.73 -43.93
CA VAL A 18 -22.25 -12.04 -44.55
C VAL A 18 -23.41 -12.87 -44.08
N SER A 19 -24.30 -13.18 -45.01
CA SER A 19 -25.41 -14.13 -44.87
C SER A 19 -24.87 -15.55 -44.65
N PRO A 20 -25.52 -16.39 -43.84
CA PRO A 20 -25.06 -17.77 -43.67
C PRO A 20 -25.55 -18.62 -44.81
N THR A 21 -24.64 -19.16 -45.57
CA THR A 21 -24.89 -20.30 -46.48
C THR A 21 -24.87 -21.58 -45.66
N THR A 22 -26.01 -22.25 -45.69
CA THR A 22 -26.22 -23.62 -45.15
C THR A 22 -25.39 -24.62 -45.97
N ALA A 23 -24.43 -25.27 -45.31
CA ALA A 23 -23.87 -26.52 -45.80
C ALA A 23 -24.51 -27.69 -45.06
N GLN A 24 -25.33 -28.44 -45.75
CA GLN A 24 -25.86 -29.75 -45.32
C GLN A 24 -24.73 -30.79 -45.44
N ALA A 25 -24.37 -31.39 -44.33
CA ALA A 25 -23.71 -32.70 -44.33
C ALA A 25 -24.76 -33.75 -43.96
N GLN A 26 -25.14 -34.54 -44.95
CA GLN A 26 -25.93 -35.75 -44.76
C GLN A 26 -25.02 -36.86 -44.22
N ASP A 27 -25.34 -37.38 -43.03
CA ASP A 27 -24.97 -38.74 -42.66
C ASP A 27 -26.24 -39.50 -42.29
N ASN A 28 -26.53 -40.45 -43.12
CA ASN A 28 -27.64 -41.37 -43.01
C ASN A 28 -27.42 -42.33 -41.83
N VAL A 29 -28.19 -42.20 -40.76
CA VAL A 29 -28.46 -43.28 -39.81
C VAL A 29 -29.92 -43.60 -39.87
N THR A 30 -30.22 -44.78 -40.42
CA THR A 30 -31.56 -45.36 -40.52
C THR A 30 -32.12 -45.60 -39.13
N VAL A 31 -33.12 -44.82 -38.72
CA VAL A 31 -33.92 -45.09 -37.50
C VAL A 31 -35.09 -45.93 -37.88
N VAL A 32 -35.08 -47.19 -37.39
CA VAL A 32 -36.26 -48.04 -37.35
C VAL A 32 -37.18 -47.53 -36.25
N VAL A 33 -38.30 -46.94 -36.66
CA VAL A 33 -39.37 -46.54 -35.73
C VAL A 33 -40.16 -47.81 -35.40
N ASN A 34 -40.08 -48.23 -34.15
CA ASN A 34 -40.96 -49.23 -33.57
C ASN A 34 -41.85 -48.55 -32.54
N ASP A 35 -43.13 -48.35 -32.86
CA ASP A 35 -44.16 -47.85 -31.98
C ASP A 35 -44.41 -48.89 -30.87
N GLY A 36 -43.82 -48.63 -29.71
CA GLY A 36 -44.07 -49.34 -28.47
C GLY A 36 -43.87 -48.42 -27.31
N LYS A 37 -44.93 -48.12 -26.55
CA LYS A 37 -44.86 -47.39 -25.29
C LYS A 37 -43.91 -48.10 -24.32
N VAL A 38 -42.64 -47.69 -24.33
CA VAL A 38 -41.65 -48.05 -23.28
C VAL A 38 -41.61 -46.90 -22.28
N LYS A 39 -42.03 -47.20 -21.04
CA LYS A 39 -41.72 -46.33 -19.89
C LYS A 39 -40.19 -46.20 -19.80
N SER A 40 -39.67 -45.05 -20.21
CA SER A 40 -38.22 -44.78 -20.20
C SER A 40 -37.73 -44.64 -18.73
N ASN A 41 -37.02 -45.66 -18.28
CA ASN A 41 -36.28 -45.63 -16.99
C ASN A 41 -34.96 -44.82 -17.12
N SER A 42 -35.01 -43.63 -17.64
CA SER A 42 -33.82 -42.77 -17.75
C SER A 42 -33.73 -41.77 -16.59
N ILE A 43 -32.57 -41.68 -15.98
CA ILE A 43 -32.24 -40.62 -15.01
C ILE A 43 -31.87 -39.38 -15.83
N SER A 44 -32.58 -38.28 -15.64
CA SER A 44 -32.30 -37.02 -16.37
C SER A 44 -32.62 -35.81 -15.48
N GLY A 45 -32.00 -34.68 -15.83
CA GLY A 45 -32.26 -33.42 -15.12
C GLY A 45 -31.49 -32.24 -15.71
N VAL A 46 -31.66 -31.10 -15.06
CA VAL A 46 -30.94 -29.87 -15.37
C VAL A 46 -30.27 -29.34 -14.10
N VAL A 47 -29.03 -28.94 -14.20
CA VAL A 47 -28.25 -28.35 -13.10
C VAL A 47 -28.24 -26.86 -13.28
N TYR A 48 -28.61 -26.13 -12.22
CA TYR A 48 -28.68 -24.67 -12.17
C TYR A 48 -27.73 -24.12 -11.10
N SER A 49 -27.27 -22.89 -11.29
CA SER A 49 -26.65 -22.09 -10.24
C SER A 49 -27.70 -21.45 -9.33
N ALA A 50 -27.45 -21.42 -8.03
CA ALA A 50 -28.32 -20.78 -7.04
C ALA A 50 -28.27 -19.24 -7.11
N ASP A 51 -27.18 -18.65 -7.62
CA ASP A 51 -26.95 -17.21 -7.62
C ASP A 51 -27.74 -16.48 -8.70
N ASP A 52 -27.87 -17.10 -9.88
CA ASP A 52 -28.48 -16.52 -11.07
C ASP A 52 -29.56 -17.39 -11.71
N ASN A 53 -29.78 -18.61 -11.15
CA ASN A 53 -30.70 -19.63 -11.68
C ASN A 53 -30.45 -19.96 -13.16
N GLU A 54 -29.19 -19.84 -13.62
CA GLU A 54 -28.77 -20.22 -14.95
C GLU A 54 -28.33 -21.68 -15.01
N PRO A 55 -28.51 -22.38 -16.16
CA PRO A 55 -28.07 -23.74 -16.33
C PRO A 55 -26.54 -23.85 -16.33
N LEU A 56 -25.99 -24.76 -15.55
CA LEU A 56 -24.57 -25.00 -15.45
C LEU A 56 -24.08 -25.96 -16.52
N ILE A 57 -23.30 -25.49 -17.45
CA ILE A 57 -22.70 -26.23 -18.55
C ILE A 57 -21.43 -26.96 -18.08
N GLY A 58 -21.29 -28.25 -18.32
CA GLY A 58 -20.11 -29.03 -17.96
C GLY A 58 -20.07 -29.43 -16.47
N ALA A 59 -21.18 -29.30 -15.74
CA ALA A 59 -21.29 -29.84 -14.39
C ALA A 59 -21.18 -31.36 -14.42
N GLN A 60 -20.34 -31.91 -13.54
CA GLN A 60 -20.16 -33.36 -13.45
C GLN A 60 -21.28 -34.01 -12.61
N VAL A 61 -21.95 -34.98 -13.16
CA VAL A 61 -22.97 -35.77 -12.48
C VAL A 61 -22.49 -37.23 -12.39
N ARG A 62 -22.31 -37.72 -11.17
CA ARG A 62 -21.78 -39.04 -10.89
C ARG A 62 -22.82 -39.88 -10.10
N ILE A 63 -22.99 -41.12 -10.44
CA ILE A 63 -23.79 -42.07 -9.66
C ILE A 63 -22.94 -42.56 -8.50
N VAL A 64 -23.40 -42.33 -7.25
CA VAL A 64 -22.70 -42.76 -6.05
C VAL A 64 -22.67 -44.27 -5.93
N GLY A 65 -21.48 -44.84 -5.85
CA GLY A 65 -21.29 -46.30 -5.79
C GLY A 65 -21.18 -47.00 -7.15
N ALA A 66 -21.25 -46.25 -8.26
CA ALA A 66 -21.00 -46.80 -9.59
C ALA A 66 -19.94 -45.94 -10.32
N ASN A 67 -19.19 -46.54 -11.23
CA ASN A 67 -18.16 -45.81 -12.01
C ASN A 67 -18.74 -45.13 -13.26
N VAL A 68 -19.94 -44.55 -13.14
CA VAL A 68 -20.67 -43.92 -14.21
C VAL A 68 -20.78 -42.42 -13.95
N VAL A 69 -20.24 -41.64 -14.90
CA VAL A 69 -20.19 -40.18 -14.82
C VAL A 69 -20.69 -39.59 -16.16
N THR A 70 -21.47 -38.53 -16.10
CA THR A 70 -21.81 -37.68 -17.25
C THR A 70 -21.56 -36.23 -16.92
N ILE A 71 -21.51 -35.36 -17.96
CA ILE A 71 -21.40 -33.90 -17.83
C ILE A 71 -22.67 -33.27 -18.45
N THR A 72 -23.05 -32.11 -17.91
CA THR A 72 -24.19 -31.36 -18.43
C THR A 72 -23.85 -30.68 -19.77
N ASP A 73 -24.85 -30.61 -20.67
CA ASP A 73 -24.78 -29.96 -21.96
C ASP A 73 -24.91 -28.42 -21.88
N VAL A 74 -24.96 -27.73 -23.04
CA VAL A 74 -25.09 -26.28 -23.15
C VAL A 74 -26.36 -25.70 -22.49
N ASN A 75 -27.35 -26.52 -22.22
CA ASN A 75 -28.60 -26.17 -21.52
C ASN A 75 -28.59 -26.68 -20.06
N GLY A 76 -27.41 -27.07 -19.54
CA GLY A 76 -27.26 -27.63 -18.20
C GLY A 76 -27.90 -29.01 -18.01
N ARG A 77 -28.30 -29.70 -19.10
CA ARG A 77 -29.03 -30.99 -19.06
C ARG A 77 -28.07 -32.16 -19.00
N PHE A 78 -28.42 -33.13 -18.16
CA PHE A 78 -27.73 -34.44 -18.13
C PHE A 78 -28.73 -35.57 -18.30
N SER A 79 -28.26 -36.69 -18.80
CA SER A 79 -29.05 -37.91 -18.88
C SER A 79 -28.16 -39.15 -18.78
N PHE A 80 -28.67 -40.18 -18.12
CA PHE A 80 -28.08 -41.51 -18.06
C PHE A 80 -29.07 -42.47 -18.77
N LYS A 81 -28.62 -43.10 -19.83
CA LYS A 81 -29.40 -44.14 -20.55
C LYS A 81 -29.16 -45.48 -19.92
N SER A 82 -30.21 -46.27 -19.73
CA SER A 82 -30.17 -47.68 -19.28
C SER A 82 -29.75 -47.94 -17.81
N VAL A 83 -30.02 -47.00 -16.88
CA VAL A 83 -29.78 -47.19 -15.46
C VAL A 83 -31.10 -47.33 -14.69
N GLU A 84 -31.27 -48.41 -13.90
CA GLU A 84 -32.47 -48.59 -13.09
C GLU A 84 -32.60 -47.56 -11.97
N LEU A 85 -33.80 -46.94 -11.84
CA LEU A 85 -34.14 -45.86 -10.89
C LEU A 85 -34.14 -46.26 -9.39
N LYS A 86 -33.83 -47.49 -9.02
CA LYS A 86 -33.94 -47.97 -7.64
C LYS A 86 -32.90 -47.32 -6.71
N LYS A 87 -33.33 -46.26 -5.97
CA LYS A 87 -32.65 -45.65 -4.79
C LYS A 87 -31.18 -45.20 -5.02
N GLN A 88 -30.80 -44.84 -6.23
CA GLN A 88 -29.45 -44.35 -6.48
C GLN A 88 -29.33 -42.89 -6.05
N LYS A 89 -28.14 -42.50 -5.56
CA LYS A 89 -27.79 -41.12 -5.27
C LYS A 89 -26.90 -40.60 -6.39
N LEU A 90 -27.16 -39.38 -6.81
CA LEU A 90 -26.31 -38.65 -7.75
C LEU A 90 -25.50 -37.61 -6.98
N GLN A 91 -24.21 -37.62 -7.16
CA GLN A 91 -23.32 -36.55 -6.74
C GLN A 91 -23.12 -35.57 -7.90
N VAL A 92 -23.56 -34.33 -7.71
CA VAL A 92 -23.45 -33.29 -8.71
C VAL A 92 -22.41 -32.29 -8.23
N SER A 93 -21.37 -32.09 -9.02
CA SER A 93 -20.28 -31.19 -8.70
C SER A 93 -19.93 -30.28 -9.86
N TYR A 94 -19.52 -29.07 -9.56
CA TYR A 94 -19.11 -28.08 -10.50
C TYR A 94 -18.01 -27.18 -9.91
N ILE A 95 -17.07 -26.74 -10.71
CA ILE A 95 -15.95 -25.91 -10.21
C ILE A 95 -16.51 -24.60 -9.63
N GLY A 96 -16.21 -24.31 -8.36
CA GLY A 96 -16.70 -23.14 -7.66
C GLY A 96 -18.09 -23.28 -7.07
N MET A 97 -18.68 -24.47 -7.05
CA MET A 97 -19.99 -24.74 -6.45
C MET A 97 -19.94 -25.82 -5.39
N GLU A 98 -20.82 -25.75 -4.39
CA GLU A 98 -20.96 -26.79 -3.38
C GLU A 98 -21.46 -28.10 -4.00
N THR A 99 -20.71 -29.18 -3.83
CA THR A 99 -21.11 -30.48 -4.31
C THR A 99 -22.38 -30.96 -3.60
N GLN A 100 -23.42 -31.26 -4.34
CA GLN A 100 -24.68 -31.78 -3.80
C GLN A 100 -24.87 -33.30 -4.09
N THR A 101 -25.43 -33.98 -3.13
CA THR A 101 -25.87 -35.36 -3.34
C THR A 101 -27.40 -35.41 -3.31
N VAL A 102 -28.00 -35.76 -4.43
CA VAL A 102 -29.45 -35.81 -4.63
C VAL A 102 -29.92 -37.24 -4.97
N THR A 103 -31.14 -37.56 -4.66
CA THR A 103 -31.71 -38.88 -5.04
C THR A 103 -32.03 -38.85 -6.54
N ALA A 104 -31.66 -39.91 -7.28
CA ALA A 104 -31.87 -40.04 -8.71
C ALA A 104 -33.36 -40.01 -9.06
N GLY A 105 -33.71 -39.27 -10.12
CA GLY A 105 -35.07 -39.12 -10.62
C GLY A 105 -35.11 -38.78 -12.10
N HIS A 106 -36.31 -38.56 -12.65
CA HIS A 106 -36.56 -38.11 -14.00
C HIS A 106 -36.89 -36.62 -14.00
N GLU A 107 -36.32 -35.85 -14.97
CA GLU A 107 -36.48 -34.39 -15.07
C GLU A 107 -36.17 -33.61 -13.78
N MET A 108 -35.06 -33.95 -13.16
CA MET A 108 -34.63 -33.33 -11.90
C MET A 108 -34.16 -31.91 -12.10
N LYS A 109 -34.51 -31.01 -11.17
CA LYS A 109 -33.88 -29.71 -11.02
C LYS A 109 -32.87 -29.75 -9.86
N VAL A 110 -31.58 -29.65 -10.17
CA VAL A 110 -30.52 -29.61 -9.16
C VAL A 110 -30.00 -28.16 -9.14
N VAL A 111 -29.96 -27.54 -7.97
CA VAL A 111 -29.50 -26.16 -7.82
C VAL A 111 -28.24 -26.17 -6.95
N LEU A 112 -27.07 -25.88 -7.54
CA LEU A 112 -25.81 -25.79 -6.82
C LEU A 112 -25.61 -24.39 -6.30
N LYS A 113 -25.22 -24.27 -5.03
CA LYS A 113 -24.83 -23.02 -4.40
C LYS A 113 -23.36 -22.74 -4.70
N ARG A 114 -23.01 -21.47 -4.84
CA ARG A 114 -21.61 -21.08 -4.97
C ARG A 114 -20.84 -21.49 -3.71
N ASP A 115 -19.75 -22.19 -3.91
CA ASP A 115 -18.86 -22.55 -2.82
C ASP A 115 -17.87 -21.41 -2.63
N SER A 116 -18.19 -20.50 -1.70
CA SER A 116 -17.29 -19.43 -1.30
C SER A 116 -15.98 -19.95 -0.67
N LYS A 117 -15.96 -21.26 -0.29
CA LYS A 117 -14.79 -21.94 0.25
C LYS A 117 -13.75 -22.27 -0.84
N THR A 118 -14.15 -22.58 -2.08
CA THR A 118 -13.20 -22.96 -3.14
C THR A 118 -12.24 -21.83 -3.52
N LEU A 119 -12.64 -20.57 -3.43
CA LEU A 119 -11.75 -19.43 -3.66
C LEU A 119 -10.78 -19.21 -2.49
N SER A 120 -11.18 -19.55 -1.25
CA SER A 120 -10.31 -19.47 -0.07
C SER A 120 -9.43 -20.71 0.11
N ASP A 121 -9.68 -21.80 -0.62
CA ASP A 121 -8.97 -23.08 -0.48
C ASP A 121 -7.71 -23.20 -1.37
N VAL A 122 -7.38 -22.17 -2.13
CA VAL A 122 -6.14 -22.12 -2.91
C VAL A 122 -5.29 -20.92 -2.48
N VAL A 123 -4.00 -21.00 -2.76
CA VAL A 123 -3.03 -19.89 -2.65
C VAL A 123 -2.42 -19.68 -4.01
N VAL A 124 -2.40 -18.42 -4.47
CA VAL A 124 -1.74 -18.02 -5.70
C VAL A 124 -0.43 -17.33 -5.35
N ASN A 125 0.67 -17.88 -5.84
CA ASN A 125 1.98 -17.28 -5.61
C ASN A 125 2.53 -16.56 -6.86
N GLY A 126 1.68 -16.21 -7.85
CA GLY A 126 2.06 -15.49 -9.07
C GLY A 126 2.79 -16.32 -10.14
N TYR A 127 3.30 -17.50 -9.81
CA TYR A 127 3.88 -18.46 -10.76
C TYR A 127 2.95 -19.63 -11.01
N PHE A 128 2.27 -20.11 -9.96
CA PHE A 128 1.30 -21.21 -10.02
C PHE A 128 0.30 -21.11 -8.87
N THR A 129 -0.81 -21.81 -9.01
CA THR A 129 -1.86 -21.90 -7.98
C THR A 129 -1.75 -23.24 -7.27
N ARG A 130 -1.81 -23.25 -5.94
CA ARG A 130 -1.78 -24.46 -5.10
C ARG A 130 -2.97 -24.52 -4.17
N LYS A 131 -3.44 -25.74 -3.89
CA LYS A 131 -4.42 -25.96 -2.82
C LYS A 131 -3.83 -25.56 -1.48
N LYS A 132 -4.59 -24.89 -0.64
CA LYS A 132 -4.15 -24.46 0.69
C LYS A 132 -3.64 -25.62 1.55
N GLN A 133 -4.25 -26.80 1.38
CA GLN A 133 -3.85 -28.03 2.07
C GLN A 133 -2.46 -28.55 1.69
N THR A 134 -1.95 -28.19 0.52
CA THR A 134 -0.60 -28.57 0.04
C THR A 134 0.44 -27.46 0.20
N PHE A 135 0.08 -26.31 0.78
CA PHE A 135 0.95 -25.15 0.89
C PHE A 135 1.49 -25.01 2.31
N THR A 136 2.81 -25.12 2.51
CA THR A 136 3.46 -25.10 3.83
C THR A 136 3.80 -23.72 4.34
N GLY A 137 3.75 -22.70 3.48
CA GLY A 137 4.07 -21.33 3.82
C GLY A 137 3.00 -20.58 4.60
N ALA A 138 3.41 -19.46 5.20
CA ALA A 138 2.49 -18.50 5.81
C ALA A 138 1.93 -17.58 4.72
N ALA A 139 0.66 -17.73 4.42
CA ALA A 139 -0.06 -16.87 3.49
C ALA A 139 -1.46 -16.53 4.02
N LYS A 140 -1.90 -15.30 3.79
CA LYS A 140 -3.27 -14.84 4.03
C LYS A 140 -3.92 -14.56 2.69
N THR A 141 -5.00 -15.25 2.39
CA THR A 141 -5.86 -14.96 1.25
C THR A 141 -7.02 -14.10 1.71
N VAL A 142 -7.27 -13.02 0.98
CA VAL A 142 -8.40 -12.10 1.16
C VAL A 142 -9.20 -12.11 -0.14
N THR A 143 -10.49 -12.40 -0.04
CA THR A 143 -11.39 -12.49 -1.20
C THR A 143 -12.08 -11.15 -1.48
N SER A 144 -12.58 -10.96 -2.72
CA SER A 144 -13.38 -9.80 -3.11
C SER A 144 -14.55 -9.54 -2.15
N ASP A 145 -15.24 -10.60 -1.72
CA ASP A 145 -16.38 -10.49 -0.82
C ASP A 145 -15.98 -9.96 0.58
N GLU A 146 -14.82 -10.36 1.08
CA GLU A 146 -14.28 -9.86 2.36
C GLU A 146 -13.87 -8.38 2.23
N ILE A 147 -13.22 -8.01 1.12
CA ILE A 147 -12.81 -6.62 0.84
C ILE A 147 -14.04 -5.70 0.80
N MET A 148 -15.07 -6.08 0.04
CA MET A 148 -16.27 -5.26 -0.17
C MET A 148 -17.12 -5.08 1.10
N LYS A 149 -16.99 -5.96 2.11
CA LYS A 149 -17.72 -5.88 3.37
C LYS A 149 -17.05 -4.96 4.41
N VAL A 150 -15.76 -4.72 4.31
CA VAL A 150 -15.01 -3.95 5.32
C VAL A 150 -14.94 -2.46 4.95
N ALA A 151 -14.32 -2.11 3.82
CA ALA A 151 -14.22 -0.72 3.36
C ALA A 151 -14.03 -0.68 1.85
N PRO A 152 -15.07 -0.34 1.06
CA PRO A 152 -15.02 -0.46 -0.40
C PRO A 152 -14.21 0.65 -1.09
N ASN A 153 -13.55 1.57 -0.38
CA ASN A 153 -12.93 2.74 -0.98
C ASN A 153 -11.40 2.78 -0.87
N ASN A 154 -10.80 2.08 0.09
CA ASN A 154 -9.36 2.09 0.31
C ASN A 154 -8.82 0.67 0.47
N ILE A 155 -8.17 0.16 -0.59
CA ILE A 155 -7.66 -1.22 -0.62
C ILE A 155 -6.58 -1.45 0.45
N LEU A 156 -5.64 -0.52 0.65
CA LEU A 156 -4.55 -0.68 1.61
C LEU A 156 -5.10 -0.76 3.04
N GLN A 157 -5.98 0.17 3.41
CA GLN A 157 -6.61 0.18 4.75
C GLN A 157 -7.44 -1.09 4.99
N THR A 158 -8.17 -1.54 3.96
CA THR A 158 -8.95 -2.79 4.02
C THR A 158 -8.05 -3.99 4.26
N LEU A 159 -6.94 -4.10 3.52
CA LEU A 159 -5.98 -5.20 3.70
C LEU A 159 -5.34 -5.18 5.08
N ALA A 160 -4.93 -4.02 5.59
CA ALA A 160 -4.37 -3.86 6.93
C ALA A 160 -5.37 -4.22 8.04
N THR A 161 -6.67 -3.95 7.83
CA THR A 161 -7.73 -4.37 8.76
C THR A 161 -7.94 -5.89 8.75
N LEU A 162 -7.78 -6.55 7.59
CA LEU A 162 -7.99 -8.00 7.43
C LEU A 162 -6.75 -8.84 7.75
N ASP A 163 -5.55 -8.24 7.71
CA ASP A 163 -4.28 -8.89 8.03
C ASP A 163 -3.39 -7.96 8.90
N PRO A 164 -3.19 -8.28 10.19
CA PRO A 164 -2.44 -7.44 11.12
C PRO A 164 -0.94 -7.39 10.82
N SER A 165 -0.42 -8.28 9.97
CA SER A 165 0.98 -8.22 9.54
C SER A 165 1.26 -7.08 8.56
N LEU A 166 0.22 -6.51 7.92
CA LEU A 166 0.33 -5.33 7.09
C LEU A 166 0.30 -4.08 7.97
N ASN A 167 1.42 -3.41 8.07
CA ASN A 167 1.56 -2.16 8.79
C ASN A 167 1.62 -1.01 7.77
N ILE A 168 0.64 -0.11 7.85
CA ILE A 168 0.63 1.14 7.12
C ILE A 168 1.23 2.21 8.03
N ALA A 169 2.40 2.71 7.68
CA ALA A 169 3.03 3.80 8.43
C ALA A 169 2.17 5.06 8.34
N GLN A 170 1.73 5.57 9.48
CA GLN A 170 1.00 6.84 9.52
C GLN A 170 1.97 7.98 9.21
N ASN A 171 1.75 8.64 8.08
CA ASN A 171 2.47 9.86 7.75
C ASN A 171 1.71 11.06 8.30
N ASN A 172 2.08 11.49 9.51
CA ASN A 172 1.44 12.61 10.17
C ASN A 172 1.61 13.94 9.40
N ALA A 173 2.65 14.09 8.59
CA ALA A 173 2.82 15.29 7.77
C ALA A 173 1.81 15.30 6.60
N ALA A 174 1.63 14.18 5.94
CA ALA A 174 0.77 14.07 4.76
C ALA A 174 -0.74 13.96 5.09
N GLY A 175 -1.11 13.57 6.31
CA GLY A 175 -2.53 13.47 6.74
C GLY A 175 -3.40 12.68 5.77
N SER A 176 -4.50 13.30 5.33
CA SER A 176 -5.43 12.74 4.32
C SER A 176 -5.17 13.26 2.90
N ASN A 177 -3.95 13.67 2.58
CA ASN A 177 -3.60 14.09 1.22
C ASN A 177 -3.86 12.93 0.23
N PRO A 178 -4.77 13.08 -0.75
CA PRO A 178 -5.12 12.02 -1.69
C PRO A 178 -3.97 11.62 -2.64
N ASN A 179 -2.95 12.47 -2.73
CA ASN A 179 -1.78 12.28 -3.58
C ASN A 179 -0.61 11.59 -2.87
N ALA A 180 -0.68 11.44 -1.55
CA ALA A 180 0.34 10.76 -0.75
C ALA A 180 0.06 9.26 -0.63
N VAL A 181 0.93 8.44 -1.23
CA VAL A 181 0.88 6.98 -1.04
C VAL A 181 1.54 6.62 0.28
N PRO A 182 0.83 5.93 1.19
CA PRO A 182 1.42 5.54 2.47
C PRO A 182 2.45 4.43 2.28
N ASP A 183 3.47 4.41 3.14
CA ASP A 183 4.39 3.28 3.23
C ASP A 183 3.69 2.05 3.80
N LEU A 184 4.00 0.89 3.22
CA LEU A 184 3.45 -0.40 3.57
C LEU A 184 4.59 -1.37 3.93
N VAL A 185 4.49 -2.01 5.08
CA VAL A 185 5.47 -3.00 5.57
C VAL A 185 4.75 -4.28 5.97
N ILE A 186 5.33 -5.45 5.67
CA ILE A 186 4.83 -6.75 6.17
C ILE A 186 5.71 -7.18 7.35
N ARG A 187 5.09 -7.40 8.53
CA ARG A 187 5.73 -7.82 9.79
C ARG A 187 6.71 -6.78 10.33
N SER A 188 7.92 -6.73 9.78
CA SER A 188 9.01 -5.88 10.26
C SER A 188 9.84 -5.31 9.10
N THR A 189 10.59 -4.27 9.37
CA THR A 189 11.57 -3.73 8.42
C THR A 189 12.76 -4.67 8.30
N THR A 190 13.26 -4.84 7.08
CA THR A 190 14.46 -5.66 6.80
C THR A 190 15.70 -4.83 6.48
N SER A 191 15.54 -3.53 6.28
CA SER A 191 16.63 -2.60 5.96
C SER A 191 16.61 -1.43 6.93
N LEU A 192 17.80 -1.00 7.36
CA LEU A 192 17.99 0.21 8.13
C LEU A 192 18.11 1.40 7.17
N SER A 193 17.28 2.41 7.36
CA SER A 193 17.35 3.62 6.55
C SER A 193 18.33 4.61 7.19
N THR A 194 19.21 5.16 6.40
CA THR A 194 20.07 6.30 6.78
C THR A 194 19.48 7.64 6.33
N SER A 195 18.40 7.60 5.54
CA SER A 195 17.62 8.71 5.03
C SER A 195 16.14 8.32 5.00
N ASN A 196 15.24 9.28 4.85
CA ASN A 196 13.79 9.05 4.73
C ASN A 196 13.42 8.46 3.34
N GLU A 197 14.08 7.38 2.94
CA GLU A 197 13.78 6.70 1.67
C GLU A 197 12.44 5.97 1.76
N VAL A 198 11.45 6.49 1.04
CA VAL A 198 10.11 5.89 0.94
C VAL A 198 10.19 4.58 0.15
N GLY A 199 9.53 3.54 0.64
CA GLY A 199 9.39 2.26 -0.04
C GLY A 199 10.58 1.29 0.10
N LEU A 200 11.62 1.62 0.88
CA LEU A 200 12.78 0.72 1.10
C LEU A 200 12.35 -0.65 1.65
N ASN A 201 11.40 -0.65 2.57
CA ASN A 201 10.87 -1.85 3.21
C ASN A 201 9.52 -2.32 2.64
N ALA A 202 9.05 -1.71 1.53
CA ALA A 202 7.78 -2.09 0.91
C ALA A 202 7.81 -3.52 0.34
N PRO A 203 6.71 -4.30 0.46
CA PRO A 203 6.59 -5.60 -0.18
C PRO A 203 6.59 -5.48 -1.71
N LEU A 204 6.89 -6.59 -2.36
CA LEU A 204 6.71 -6.71 -3.80
C LEU A 204 5.21 -6.82 -4.14
N ILE A 205 4.73 -6.01 -5.07
CA ILE A 205 3.36 -6.08 -5.58
C ILE A 205 3.37 -6.83 -6.90
N VAL A 206 2.51 -7.84 -7.03
CA VAL A 206 2.37 -8.64 -8.25
C VAL A 206 0.89 -8.67 -8.65
N ILE A 207 0.56 -8.13 -9.81
CA ILE A 207 -0.80 -8.10 -10.34
C ILE A 207 -0.86 -8.98 -11.59
N ASP A 208 -1.70 -10.03 -11.56
CA ASP A 208 -1.83 -11.01 -12.64
C ASP A 208 -0.49 -11.60 -13.11
N GLY A 209 0.44 -11.82 -12.18
CA GLY A 209 1.76 -12.38 -12.44
C GLY A 209 2.81 -11.39 -12.95
N VAL A 210 2.51 -10.10 -13.02
CA VAL A 210 3.44 -9.02 -13.42
C VAL A 210 3.75 -8.12 -12.23
N GLU A 211 5.03 -7.83 -12.00
CA GLU A 211 5.47 -6.92 -10.94
C GLU A 211 5.00 -5.49 -11.20
N GLN A 212 4.51 -4.82 -10.17
CA GLN A 212 3.95 -3.47 -10.20
C GLN A 212 4.45 -2.62 -9.01
N SER A 213 4.21 -1.31 -9.09
CA SER A 213 4.50 -0.39 -7.99
C SER A 213 3.42 -0.42 -6.89
N LEU A 214 3.76 0.05 -5.69
CA LEU A 214 2.78 0.28 -4.61
C LEU A 214 1.70 1.30 -5.03
N GLN A 215 2.07 2.31 -5.85
CA GLN A 215 1.13 3.26 -6.45
C GLN A 215 0.06 2.54 -7.28
N ALA A 216 0.43 1.52 -8.07
CA ALA A 216 -0.53 0.76 -8.89
C ALA A 216 -1.54 -0.01 -8.03
N LEU A 217 -1.12 -0.52 -6.85
CA LEU A 217 -2.03 -1.12 -5.87
C LEU A 217 -2.94 -0.06 -5.21
N TYR A 218 -2.37 1.07 -4.79
CA TYR A 218 -3.12 2.17 -4.17
C TYR A 218 -4.22 2.70 -5.09
N ASP A 219 -3.94 2.78 -6.39
CA ASP A 219 -4.86 3.28 -7.41
C ASP A 219 -5.81 2.22 -8.00
N MET A 220 -5.67 0.94 -7.58
CA MET A 220 -6.47 -0.13 -8.17
C MET A 220 -7.95 0.00 -7.83
N ASP A 221 -8.83 -0.23 -8.84
CA ASP A 221 -10.26 -0.34 -8.59
C ASP A 221 -10.57 -1.63 -7.81
N ILE A 222 -11.08 -1.48 -6.60
CA ILE A 222 -11.45 -2.59 -5.72
C ILE A 222 -12.47 -3.52 -6.39
N ASN A 223 -13.34 -2.98 -7.26
CA ASN A 223 -14.35 -3.76 -7.98
C ASN A 223 -13.75 -4.74 -8.99
N ASP A 224 -12.49 -4.52 -9.41
CA ASP A 224 -11.77 -5.39 -10.34
C ASP A 224 -11.00 -6.54 -9.65
N ILE A 225 -10.86 -6.49 -8.33
CA ILE A 225 -10.12 -7.49 -7.54
C ILE A 225 -10.97 -8.72 -7.31
N GLU A 226 -10.43 -9.92 -7.63
CA GLU A 226 -11.01 -11.23 -7.28
C GLU A 226 -10.47 -11.70 -5.94
N ARG A 227 -9.14 -11.60 -5.74
CA ARG A 227 -8.46 -12.02 -4.52
C ARG A 227 -7.11 -11.34 -4.35
N VAL A 228 -6.66 -11.29 -3.11
CA VAL A 228 -5.32 -10.86 -2.72
C VAL A 228 -4.70 -11.93 -1.85
N ASP A 229 -3.51 -12.41 -2.20
CA ASP A 229 -2.71 -13.33 -1.41
C ASP A 229 -1.48 -12.60 -0.85
N ILE A 230 -1.36 -12.53 0.47
CA ILE A 230 -0.26 -11.89 1.18
C ILE A 230 0.70 -13.01 1.61
N LEU A 231 1.88 -13.05 0.99
CA LEU A 231 2.92 -14.06 1.17
C LEU A 231 3.99 -13.53 2.12
N LYS A 232 4.22 -14.19 3.25
CA LYS A 232 5.02 -13.63 4.36
C LYS A 232 6.36 -14.32 4.59
N ASP A 233 6.41 -15.64 4.46
CA ASP A 233 7.57 -16.44 4.77
C ASP A 233 8.38 -16.89 3.54
N ALA A 234 9.51 -17.57 3.76
CA ALA A 234 10.39 -17.99 2.68
C ALA A 234 9.75 -19.03 1.75
N SER A 235 8.94 -19.99 2.26
CA SER A 235 8.29 -20.99 1.42
C SER A 235 7.31 -20.36 0.43
N ALA A 236 6.68 -19.25 0.82
CA ALA A 236 5.81 -18.49 -0.03
C ALA A 236 6.54 -17.58 -1.03
N THR A 237 7.69 -17.02 -0.64
CA THR A 237 8.34 -15.90 -1.31
C THR A 237 9.69 -16.22 -1.99
N ALA A 238 10.35 -17.34 -1.68
CA ALA A 238 11.68 -17.66 -2.23
C ALA A 238 11.72 -17.71 -3.77
N LEU A 239 10.60 -18.02 -4.43
CA LEU A 239 10.48 -18.01 -5.88
C LEU A 239 10.61 -16.61 -6.51
N TYR A 240 10.43 -15.55 -5.75
CA TYR A 240 10.66 -14.18 -6.18
C TYR A 240 12.09 -13.68 -5.94
N GLY A 241 12.91 -14.49 -5.24
CA GLY A 241 14.35 -14.30 -5.05
C GLY A 241 14.74 -12.91 -4.55
N GLU A 242 15.11 -12.05 -5.47
CA GLU A 242 15.72 -10.73 -5.24
C GLU A 242 14.82 -9.68 -4.62
N ASN A 243 13.51 -9.83 -4.70
CA ASN A 243 12.54 -8.83 -4.23
C ASN A 243 11.64 -9.35 -3.08
N ALA A 244 11.99 -10.52 -2.51
CA ALA A 244 11.11 -11.28 -1.64
C ALA A 244 11.34 -11.07 -0.14
N ALA A 245 12.40 -10.37 0.26
CA ALA A 245 12.74 -10.20 1.69
C ALA A 245 11.62 -9.54 2.50
N ASN A 246 10.94 -8.56 1.92
CA ASN A 246 9.87 -7.80 2.56
C ASN A 246 8.47 -8.41 2.38
N GLY A 247 8.38 -9.66 1.88
CA GLY A 247 7.11 -10.30 1.53
C GLY A 247 6.59 -9.91 0.15
N VAL A 248 5.50 -10.55 -0.28
CA VAL A 248 4.89 -10.35 -1.60
C VAL A 248 3.37 -10.27 -1.46
N ILE A 249 2.77 -9.30 -2.13
CA ILE A 249 1.31 -9.18 -2.27
C ILE A 249 0.94 -9.55 -3.70
N VAL A 250 0.24 -10.66 -3.86
CA VAL A 250 -0.21 -11.16 -5.16
C VAL A 250 -1.69 -10.87 -5.32
N ILE A 251 -2.05 -10.23 -6.42
CA ILE A 251 -3.42 -9.81 -6.72
C ILE A 251 -3.86 -10.47 -8.02
N GLU A 252 -5.01 -11.10 -7.98
CA GLU A 252 -5.70 -11.58 -9.17
C GLU A 252 -6.93 -10.71 -9.45
N ARG A 253 -7.05 -10.20 -10.68
CA ARG A 253 -8.23 -9.49 -11.16
C ARG A 253 -9.35 -10.46 -11.49
N LYS A 254 -10.60 -9.96 -11.44
CA LYS A 254 -11.79 -10.74 -11.78
C LYS A 254 -11.72 -11.27 -13.20
N ARG A 255 -11.86 -12.58 -13.30
CA ARG A 255 -12.01 -13.30 -14.56
C ARG A 255 -13.50 -13.49 -14.87
N VAL A 256 -13.80 -13.93 -16.06
CA VAL A 256 -15.19 -14.10 -16.49
C VAL A 256 -15.88 -15.23 -15.72
N SER A 257 -17.06 -14.95 -15.18
CA SER A 257 -18.00 -16.00 -14.78
C SER A 257 -18.76 -16.52 -16.04
N GLN A 258 -19.29 -17.71 -15.99
CA GLN A 258 -19.80 -18.47 -17.14
C GLN A 258 -21.11 -17.95 -17.77
N SER A 259 -21.43 -16.68 -17.66
CA SER A 259 -22.65 -16.04 -18.19
C SER A 259 -22.45 -15.51 -19.61
N PRO A 260 -23.48 -15.51 -20.49
CA PRO A 260 -23.34 -15.00 -21.84
C PRO A 260 -22.83 -13.56 -21.88
N VAL A 261 -23.44 -12.61 -21.25
CA VAL A 261 -22.96 -11.22 -21.10
C VAL A 261 -23.44 -10.68 -19.76
N ARG A 262 -22.57 -10.00 -19.05
CA ARG A 262 -22.90 -9.35 -17.79
C ARG A 262 -22.32 -7.93 -17.78
N ILE A 263 -23.16 -6.97 -17.49
CA ILE A 263 -22.78 -5.57 -17.35
C ILE A 263 -22.95 -5.19 -15.88
N ARG A 264 -21.87 -4.70 -15.25
CA ARG A 264 -21.91 -4.18 -13.88
C ARG A 264 -21.49 -2.73 -13.89
N TYR A 265 -22.30 -1.90 -13.28
CA TYR A 265 -21.98 -0.50 -13.03
C TYR A 265 -21.99 -0.23 -11.53
N THR A 266 -20.90 0.38 -11.02
CA THR A 266 -20.76 0.75 -9.61
C THR A 266 -20.39 2.21 -9.54
N VAL A 267 -21.08 2.94 -8.66
CA VAL A 267 -20.79 4.35 -8.32
C VAL A 267 -20.55 4.47 -6.83
N THR A 268 -19.51 5.23 -6.47
CA THR A 268 -19.11 5.42 -5.08
C THR A 268 -18.85 6.91 -4.82
N PRO A 269 -19.89 7.71 -4.49
CA PRO A 269 -19.72 9.08 -4.04
C PRO A 269 -19.20 9.12 -2.59
N GLN A 270 -18.39 10.14 -2.29
CA GLN A 270 -17.77 10.37 -1.00
C GLN A 270 -17.83 11.85 -0.64
N LEU A 271 -18.25 12.15 0.58
CA LEU A 271 -18.18 13.48 1.20
C LEU A 271 -17.09 13.45 2.27
N SER A 272 -16.16 14.41 2.25
CA SER A 272 -15.07 14.50 3.21
C SER A 272 -15.03 15.87 3.87
N PHE A 273 -14.71 15.87 5.17
CA PHE A 273 -14.67 17.04 6.05
C PHE A 273 -13.30 17.07 6.75
N ALA A 274 -12.62 18.21 6.75
CA ALA A 274 -11.35 18.34 7.46
C ALA A 274 -11.55 18.15 8.98
N ASP A 275 -10.74 17.30 9.60
CA ASP A 275 -10.71 17.12 11.06
C ASP A 275 -9.73 18.11 11.69
N LEU A 276 -10.24 19.21 12.20
CA LEU A 276 -9.47 20.26 12.86
C LEU A 276 -9.45 20.13 14.38
N SER A 277 -9.95 19.05 14.95
CA SER A 277 -10.13 18.87 16.40
C SER A 277 -8.82 18.69 17.19
N SER A 278 -7.72 18.36 16.50
CA SER A 278 -6.40 18.17 17.13
C SER A 278 -5.57 19.46 17.25
N TYR A 279 -6.05 20.58 16.68
CA TYR A 279 -5.32 21.85 16.64
C TYR A 279 -5.91 22.84 17.63
N ASP A 280 -5.20 23.07 18.72
CA ASP A 280 -5.62 23.91 19.84
C ASP A 280 -4.67 25.09 19.97
N TYR A 281 -4.91 26.15 19.21
CA TYR A 281 -4.04 27.31 19.07
C TYR A 281 -4.46 28.50 19.94
N CYS A 282 -3.52 29.36 20.29
CA CYS A 282 -3.81 30.61 21.00
C CYS A 282 -4.75 31.52 20.17
N ASN A 283 -5.72 32.14 20.85
CA ASN A 283 -6.47 33.26 20.28
C ASN A 283 -5.66 34.56 20.33
N ALA A 284 -6.18 35.64 19.73
CA ALA A 284 -5.46 36.91 19.60
C ALA A 284 -5.00 37.50 20.94
N ALA A 285 -5.83 37.47 21.97
CA ALA A 285 -5.49 37.99 23.29
C ALA A 285 -4.42 37.12 24.00
N GLN A 286 -4.56 35.80 23.95
CA GLN A 286 -3.59 34.87 24.52
C GLN A 286 -2.23 35.01 23.84
N LYS A 287 -2.23 35.13 22.52
CA LYS A 287 -1.02 35.27 21.71
C LYS A 287 -0.27 36.55 22.03
N LEU A 288 -0.97 37.70 22.09
CA LEU A 288 -0.35 38.99 22.44
C LEU A 288 0.25 38.98 23.88
N GLU A 289 -0.45 38.40 24.83
CA GLU A 289 0.06 38.27 26.21
C GLU A 289 1.27 37.30 26.29
N LEU A 290 1.26 36.20 25.49
CA LEU A 290 2.42 35.30 25.38
C LEU A 290 3.66 36.04 24.85
N GLU A 291 3.52 36.85 23.82
CA GLU A 291 4.60 37.66 23.23
C GLU A 291 5.16 38.68 24.23
N LYS A 292 4.27 39.31 25.03
CA LYS A 292 4.67 40.20 26.10
C LYS A 292 5.48 39.47 27.18
N ARG A 293 5.04 38.26 27.61
CA ARG A 293 5.77 37.39 28.54
C ARG A 293 7.12 36.95 27.96
N ALA A 294 7.21 36.70 26.67
CA ALA A 294 8.43 36.39 25.97
C ALA A 294 9.39 37.57 25.85
N GLY A 295 8.97 38.79 26.23
CA GLY A 295 9.79 39.98 26.22
C GLY A 295 9.98 40.64 24.85
N LEU A 296 9.15 40.31 23.84
CA LEU A 296 9.27 40.85 22.46
C LEU A 296 9.03 42.35 22.36
N TYR A 297 8.39 42.97 23.36
CA TYR A 297 7.96 44.36 23.36
C TYR A 297 8.73 45.21 24.41
N LYS A 298 9.84 44.72 24.95
CA LYS A 298 10.65 45.47 25.91
C LYS A 298 11.55 46.46 25.18
N SER A 299 11.32 47.75 25.39
CA SER A 299 12.23 48.79 24.97
C SER A 299 13.48 48.84 25.86
N GLU A 300 14.52 49.55 25.47
CA GLU A 300 15.72 49.80 26.26
C GLU A 300 15.39 50.42 27.63
N THR A 301 14.30 51.16 27.73
CA THR A 301 13.82 51.79 28.98
C THR A 301 12.99 50.87 29.87
N GLY A 302 12.76 49.62 29.43
CA GLY A 302 11.94 48.62 30.15
C GLY A 302 10.42 48.85 29.99
N LYS A 303 9.97 49.84 29.24
CA LYS A 303 8.57 50.08 28.90
C LYS A 303 8.16 49.23 27.69
N LEU A 304 6.87 49.04 27.49
CA LEU A 304 6.34 48.41 26.28
C LEU A 304 6.53 49.38 25.08
N ASP A 305 6.92 48.83 23.95
CA ASP A 305 7.11 49.56 22.73
C ASP A 305 5.80 49.84 21.96
N GLU A 306 5.83 50.68 20.95
CA GLU A 306 4.67 51.09 20.15
C GLU A 306 3.98 49.93 19.47
N SER A 307 4.74 48.91 19.02
CA SER A 307 4.22 47.75 18.31
C SER A 307 3.28 46.88 19.19
N TYR A 308 3.48 46.91 20.51
CA TYR A 308 2.54 46.25 21.45
C TYR A 308 1.17 46.96 21.42
N PHE A 309 1.14 48.28 21.45
CA PHE A 309 -0.11 49.04 21.48
C PHE A 309 -0.86 48.96 20.14
N GLU A 310 -0.14 48.90 19.02
CA GLU A 310 -0.72 48.67 17.68
C GLU A 310 -1.46 47.33 17.67
N LYS A 311 -0.81 46.24 18.10
CA LYS A 311 -1.43 44.91 18.17
C LYS A 311 -2.55 44.82 19.21
N LEU A 312 -2.40 45.52 20.34
CA LEU A 312 -3.46 45.61 21.34
C LEU A 312 -4.72 46.28 20.76
N ALA A 313 -4.55 47.33 19.94
CA ALA A 313 -5.66 47.98 19.24
C ALA A 313 -6.37 47.03 18.28
N LEU A 314 -5.65 46.17 17.56
CA LEU A 314 -6.24 45.13 16.71
C LEU A 314 -7.03 44.09 17.53
N VAL A 315 -6.44 43.62 18.62
CA VAL A 315 -7.13 42.66 19.54
C VAL A 315 -8.38 43.31 20.16
N THR A 316 -8.31 44.56 20.62
CA THR A 316 -9.43 45.22 21.23
C THR A 316 -10.52 45.63 20.21
N SER A 317 -10.19 45.78 18.93
CA SER A 317 -11.16 45.93 17.85
C SER A 317 -11.84 44.61 17.45
N GLY A 318 -11.51 43.48 18.11
CA GLY A 318 -12.14 42.19 17.92
C GLY A 318 -11.53 41.35 16.76
N ILE A 319 -10.33 41.68 16.30
CA ILE A 319 -9.63 40.86 15.31
C ILE A 319 -9.12 39.60 16.00
N ASP A 320 -9.67 38.45 15.58
CA ASP A 320 -9.24 37.10 15.99
C ASP A 320 -9.45 36.15 14.81
N THR A 321 -8.47 36.12 13.91
CA THR A 321 -8.55 35.41 12.65
C THR A 321 -8.34 33.91 12.83
N ASP A 322 -9.36 33.10 12.53
CA ASP A 322 -9.23 31.64 12.47
C ASP A 322 -8.52 31.21 11.16
N TRP A 323 -7.18 31.21 11.20
CA TRP A 323 -6.34 30.86 10.06
C TRP A 323 -6.49 29.39 9.63
N LYS A 324 -6.74 28.46 10.56
CA LYS A 324 -6.85 27.02 10.25
C LYS A 324 -8.06 26.69 9.34
N SER A 325 -9.12 27.52 9.36
CA SER A 325 -10.29 27.33 8.49
C SER A 325 -10.09 27.84 7.06
N LYS A 326 -9.07 28.70 6.81
CA LYS A 326 -8.91 29.39 5.55
C LYS A 326 -8.56 28.49 4.36
N PRO A 327 -7.60 27.54 4.47
CA PRO A 327 -7.20 26.69 3.34
C PRO A 327 -8.12 25.49 3.12
N VAL A 328 -9.03 25.17 4.03
CA VAL A 328 -9.82 23.93 3.98
C VAL A 328 -11.20 24.13 3.37
N ARG A 329 -11.77 23.04 2.90
CA ARG A 329 -13.15 22.92 2.37
C ARG A 329 -13.75 21.56 2.69
N ASN A 330 -15.07 21.47 2.64
CA ASN A 330 -15.75 20.19 2.47
C ASN A 330 -15.59 19.74 1.02
N SER A 331 -15.21 18.50 0.79
CA SER A 331 -14.93 17.99 -0.55
C SER A 331 -15.88 16.88 -0.96
N PHE A 332 -16.19 16.83 -2.25
CA PHE A 332 -17.00 15.80 -2.88
C PHE A 332 -16.17 15.05 -3.91
N SER A 333 -16.02 13.75 -3.69
CA SER A 333 -15.32 12.82 -4.57
C SER A 333 -16.28 11.78 -5.12
N HIS A 334 -15.98 11.21 -6.27
CA HIS A 334 -16.77 10.12 -6.84
C HIS A 334 -15.93 9.19 -7.69
N ASN A 335 -16.30 7.90 -7.65
CA ASN A 335 -15.71 6.87 -8.49
C ASN A 335 -16.82 6.14 -9.27
N HIS A 336 -16.59 5.91 -10.55
CA HIS A 336 -17.47 5.17 -11.46
C HIS A 336 -16.70 4.00 -12.05
N SER A 337 -17.22 2.79 -11.94
CA SER A 337 -16.66 1.56 -12.47
C SER A 337 -17.68 0.85 -13.35
N LEU A 338 -17.34 0.61 -14.59
CA LEU A 338 -18.13 -0.14 -15.56
C LEU A 338 -17.39 -1.40 -15.98
N SER A 339 -17.97 -2.56 -15.76
CA SER A 339 -17.39 -3.84 -16.15
C SER A 339 -18.34 -4.57 -17.09
N ILE A 340 -17.83 -4.99 -18.24
CA ILE A 340 -18.55 -5.79 -19.25
C ILE A 340 -17.80 -7.10 -19.39
N SER A 341 -18.44 -8.22 -19.06
CA SER A 341 -17.82 -9.54 -19.13
C SER A 341 -18.74 -10.56 -19.79
N GLY A 342 -18.16 -11.54 -20.44
CA GLY A 342 -18.92 -12.61 -21.07
C GLY A 342 -18.04 -13.73 -21.61
N ARG A 343 -18.69 -14.82 -21.99
CA ARG A 343 -18.08 -15.99 -22.62
C ARG A 343 -18.88 -16.41 -23.84
N GLY A 344 -18.19 -16.70 -24.93
CA GLY A 344 -18.81 -17.21 -26.16
C GLY A 344 -17.78 -17.75 -27.13
N SER A 345 -18.10 -18.86 -27.81
CA SER A 345 -17.25 -19.44 -28.88
C SER A 345 -15.77 -19.63 -28.51
N GLY A 346 -15.50 -20.06 -27.26
CA GLY A 346 -14.13 -20.27 -26.75
C GLY A 346 -13.40 -18.99 -26.34
N LEU A 347 -14.03 -17.83 -26.43
CA LEU A 347 -13.48 -16.54 -25.98
C LEU A 347 -14.12 -16.10 -24.67
N ASP A 348 -13.29 -15.87 -23.65
CA ASP A 348 -13.66 -15.21 -22.40
C ASP A 348 -13.16 -13.76 -22.46
N TYR A 349 -14.02 -12.80 -22.16
CA TYR A 349 -13.63 -11.39 -22.16
C TYR A 349 -14.16 -10.66 -20.93
N ASN A 350 -13.33 -9.77 -20.38
CA ASN A 350 -13.71 -8.81 -19.35
C ASN A 350 -13.08 -7.47 -19.71
N VAL A 351 -13.89 -6.44 -19.85
CA VAL A 351 -13.47 -5.06 -20.07
C VAL A 351 -13.98 -4.25 -18.89
N ASN A 352 -13.05 -3.65 -18.16
CA ASN A 352 -13.34 -2.76 -17.05
C ASN A 352 -12.86 -1.36 -17.41
N ALA A 353 -13.73 -0.35 -17.21
CA ALA A 353 -13.39 1.06 -17.34
C ALA A 353 -13.74 1.77 -16.04
N ASN A 354 -12.82 2.58 -15.52
CA ASN A 354 -13.08 3.35 -14.33
C ASN A 354 -12.71 4.83 -14.50
N TYR A 355 -13.50 5.68 -13.87
CA TYR A 355 -13.26 7.11 -13.76
C TYR A 355 -13.36 7.49 -12.29
N GLN A 356 -12.30 8.09 -11.74
CA GLN A 356 -12.23 8.52 -10.38
C GLN A 356 -11.84 10.01 -10.33
N ASN A 357 -12.65 10.80 -9.62
CA ASN A 357 -12.33 12.16 -9.26
C ASN A 357 -12.28 12.26 -7.74
N THR A 358 -11.09 12.48 -7.18
CA THR A 358 -10.86 12.62 -5.74
C THR A 358 -10.44 14.05 -5.45
N GLN A 359 -11.26 14.72 -4.65
CA GLN A 359 -11.02 16.09 -4.20
C GLN A 359 -10.47 16.06 -2.78
N GLY A 360 -9.37 16.75 -2.53
CA GLY A 360 -8.81 16.92 -1.19
C GLY A 360 -9.61 17.90 -0.33
N VAL A 361 -9.40 17.81 0.99
CA VAL A 361 -10.00 18.76 1.95
C VAL A 361 -9.27 20.10 2.02
N MET A 362 -8.07 20.21 1.46
CA MET A 362 -7.49 21.51 1.14
C MET A 362 -8.04 22.02 -0.20
N LYS A 363 -8.25 23.33 -0.30
CA LYS A 363 -8.77 23.98 -1.52
C LYS A 363 -7.81 23.75 -2.67
N ASP A 364 -8.34 23.63 -3.89
CA ASP A 364 -7.64 23.39 -5.15
C ASP A 364 -6.79 22.12 -5.21
N ASP A 365 -6.87 21.25 -4.19
CA ASP A 365 -6.22 19.95 -4.20
C ASP A 365 -7.12 18.88 -4.78
N GLY A 366 -6.53 17.99 -5.59
CA GLY A 366 -7.28 16.86 -6.13
C GLY A 366 -6.55 16.04 -7.16
N ARG A 367 -7.15 14.91 -7.50
CA ARG A 367 -6.64 14.00 -8.52
C ARG A 367 -7.77 13.42 -9.36
N THR A 368 -7.51 13.25 -10.64
CA THR A 368 -8.45 12.60 -11.58
C THR A 368 -7.75 11.43 -12.24
N ARG A 369 -8.38 10.26 -12.17
CA ARG A 369 -7.86 9.03 -12.78
C ARG A 369 -8.84 8.48 -13.81
N TYR A 370 -8.28 8.04 -14.94
CA TYR A 370 -8.95 7.27 -15.99
C TYR A 370 -8.24 5.93 -16.11
N GLY A 371 -8.96 4.85 -15.85
CA GLY A 371 -8.43 3.49 -15.93
C GLY A 371 -9.23 2.65 -16.92
N MET A 372 -8.53 1.79 -17.66
CA MET A 372 -9.14 0.77 -18.51
C MET A 372 -8.34 -0.52 -18.41
N ASN A 373 -9.03 -1.63 -18.16
CA ASN A 373 -8.46 -2.97 -18.12
C ASN A 373 -9.19 -3.88 -19.10
N VAL A 374 -8.45 -4.61 -19.90
CA VAL A 374 -8.96 -5.57 -20.87
C VAL A 374 -8.35 -6.93 -20.60
N TYR A 375 -9.21 -7.92 -20.44
CA TYR A 375 -8.86 -9.33 -20.33
C TYR A 375 -9.54 -10.09 -21.46
N LEU A 376 -8.76 -10.80 -22.26
CA LEU A 376 -9.23 -11.67 -23.34
C LEU A 376 -8.54 -13.01 -23.19
N SER A 377 -9.28 -14.10 -23.07
CA SER A 377 -8.71 -15.44 -23.00
C SER A 377 -9.39 -16.32 -24.06
N TYR A 378 -8.62 -16.78 -25.00
CA TYR A 378 -9.10 -17.59 -26.12
C TYR A 378 -8.57 -19.01 -26.02
N THR A 379 -9.50 -19.97 -26.01
CA THR A 379 -9.17 -21.39 -26.13
C THR A 379 -9.15 -21.77 -27.59
N ALA A 380 -8.00 -21.67 -28.23
CA ALA A 380 -7.81 -21.86 -29.67
C ALA A 380 -8.09 -23.30 -30.10
N ILE A 381 -7.56 -24.25 -29.32
CA ILE A 381 -7.81 -25.69 -29.39
C ILE A 381 -7.85 -26.24 -27.95
N ASN A 382 -8.38 -27.43 -27.76
CA ASN A 382 -8.60 -28.00 -26.41
C ASN A 382 -7.38 -28.01 -25.46
N ASN A 383 -6.17 -27.91 -26.02
CA ASN A 383 -4.91 -27.91 -25.26
C ASN A 383 -4.13 -26.58 -25.30
N LEU A 384 -4.62 -25.55 -26.03
CA LEU A 384 -3.95 -24.26 -26.14
C LEU A 384 -4.86 -23.11 -25.70
N VAL A 385 -4.46 -22.41 -24.65
CA VAL A 385 -5.13 -21.21 -24.14
C VAL A 385 -4.20 -20.01 -24.29
N ILE A 386 -4.67 -18.97 -24.94
CA ILE A 386 -3.97 -17.71 -25.14
C ILE A 386 -4.73 -16.62 -24.37
N THR A 387 -4.06 -15.92 -23.47
CA THR A 387 -4.66 -14.85 -22.67
C THR A 387 -3.91 -13.56 -22.90
N LEU A 388 -4.61 -12.54 -23.37
CA LEU A 388 -4.12 -11.17 -23.48
C LEU A 388 -4.69 -10.33 -22.34
N ARG A 389 -3.82 -9.58 -21.66
CA ARG A 389 -4.22 -8.54 -20.72
C ARG A 389 -3.60 -7.22 -21.15
N ALA A 390 -4.40 -6.18 -21.16
CA ALA A 390 -3.94 -4.83 -21.41
C ALA A 390 -4.55 -3.88 -20.39
N SER A 391 -3.77 -2.94 -19.89
CA SER A 391 -4.27 -1.86 -19.06
C SER A 391 -3.73 -0.52 -19.50
N HIS A 392 -4.53 0.50 -19.31
CA HIS A 392 -4.18 1.91 -19.50
C HIS A 392 -4.66 2.68 -18.28
N ASP A 393 -3.76 3.40 -17.64
CA ASP A 393 -4.05 4.26 -16.52
C ASP A 393 -3.47 5.65 -16.79
N GLN A 394 -4.31 6.68 -16.66
CA GLN A 394 -3.89 8.07 -16.68
C GLN A 394 -4.32 8.72 -15.37
N LEU A 395 -3.36 9.32 -14.70
CA LEU A 395 -3.52 10.04 -13.45
C LEU A 395 -3.10 11.49 -13.67
N ASN A 396 -4.00 12.43 -13.36
CA ASN A 396 -3.74 13.87 -13.35
C ASN A 396 -3.86 14.34 -11.89
N ILE A 397 -2.84 15.02 -11.40
CA ILE A 397 -2.78 15.55 -10.03
C ILE A 397 -2.69 17.07 -10.13
N ASN A 398 -3.44 17.74 -9.27
CA ASN A 398 -3.34 19.17 -9.02
C ASN A 398 -3.10 19.36 -7.53
N SER A 399 -1.90 19.76 -7.14
CA SER A 399 -1.56 20.06 -5.74
C SER A 399 -2.17 21.39 -5.33
N SER A 400 -2.53 21.50 -4.05
CA SER A 400 -3.14 22.72 -3.52
C SER A 400 -2.23 23.94 -3.67
N LYS A 401 -2.67 24.98 -4.34
CA LYS A 401 -1.96 26.26 -4.37
C LYS A 401 -1.99 27.02 -3.03
N TYR A 402 -2.81 26.54 -2.07
CA TYR A 402 -2.81 27.03 -0.68
C TYR A 402 -1.57 26.55 0.11
N GLY A 403 -0.70 25.73 -0.49
CA GLY A 403 0.55 25.28 0.11
C GLY A 403 0.36 24.35 1.31
N SER A 404 1.26 24.45 2.29
CA SER A 404 1.21 23.62 3.50
C SER A 404 0.21 24.16 4.51
N PHE A 405 -0.56 23.27 5.15
CA PHE A 405 -1.49 23.62 6.22
C PHE A 405 -0.77 24.28 7.42
N SER A 406 0.47 23.84 7.71
CA SER A 406 1.29 24.44 8.78
C SER A 406 1.55 25.94 8.61
N SER A 407 1.64 26.43 7.38
CA SER A 407 1.86 27.87 7.12
C SER A 407 0.71 28.73 7.66
N TYR A 408 -0.51 28.21 7.62
CA TYR A 408 -1.68 28.87 8.20
C TYR A 408 -1.70 28.80 9.73
N LEU A 409 -1.29 27.65 10.29
CA LEU A 409 -1.23 27.48 11.74
C LEU A 409 -0.21 28.40 12.42
N GLU A 410 0.83 28.83 11.69
CA GLU A 410 1.86 29.72 12.18
C GLU A 410 1.47 31.21 12.13
N CYS A 411 0.41 31.56 11.37
CA CYS A 411 -0.07 32.94 11.29
C CYS A 411 -0.69 33.40 12.61
N ASN A 412 -0.37 34.64 13.02
CA ASN A 412 -0.88 35.17 14.28
C ASN A 412 -2.37 35.55 14.17
N PRO A 413 -3.18 35.24 15.18
CA PRO A 413 -4.64 35.45 15.11
C PRO A 413 -5.06 36.91 15.14
N TYR A 414 -4.21 37.82 15.62
CA TYR A 414 -4.46 39.26 15.55
C TYR A 414 -4.14 39.87 14.16
N ASP A 415 -3.54 39.09 13.24
CA ASP A 415 -3.30 39.52 11.86
C ASP A 415 -4.55 39.30 11.00
N SER A 416 -5.04 40.39 10.36
CA SER A 416 -6.01 40.31 9.29
C SER A 416 -5.31 39.96 7.98
N PRO A 417 -5.83 39.01 7.17
CA PRO A 417 -5.29 38.73 5.84
C PRO A 417 -5.48 39.90 4.85
N TYR A 418 -6.36 40.86 5.17
CA TYR A 418 -6.69 42.00 4.32
C TYR A 418 -6.23 43.31 4.93
N ASP A 419 -5.93 44.26 4.07
CA ASP A 419 -5.70 45.67 4.44
C ASP A 419 -7.06 46.38 4.74
N GLN A 420 -6.98 47.64 5.10
CA GLN A 420 -8.15 48.49 5.39
C GLN A 420 -9.07 48.75 4.16
N TYR A 421 -8.57 48.44 2.97
CA TYR A 421 -9.31 48.62 1.70
C TYR A 421 -9.88 47.28 1.19
N GLY A 422 -9.62 46.18 1.89
CA GLY A 422 -10.09 44.83 1.52
C GLY A 422 -9.20 44.10 0.55
N ASN A 423 -7.98 44.59 0.25
CA ASN A 423 -7.00 43.90 -0.57
C ASN A 423 -6.21 42.91 0.28
N LEU A 424 -5.80 41.77 -0.30
CA LEU A 424 -4.91 40.84 0.37
C LEU A 424 -3.54 41.48 0.62
N ARG A 425 -3.09 41.46 1.86
CA ARG A 425 -1.75 41.87 2.24
C ARG A 425 -0.74 40.83 1.75
N SER A 426 0.39 41.23 1.18
CA SER A 426 1.47 40.29 0.83
C SER A 426 2.20 39.77 2.08
N GLU A 427 2.21 40.53 3.15
CA GLU A 427 2.92 40.26 4.39
C GLU A 427 2.05 40.49 5.61
N LEU A 428 2.28 39.70 6.64
CA LEU A 428 1.72 39.75 7.98
C LEU A 428 2.76 40.32 8.98
N SER A 429 2.39 40.38 10.25
CA SER A 429 3.33 40.76 11.31
C SER A 429 4.61 39.93 11.28
N TYR A 430 5.74 40.55 11.66
CA TYR A 430 7.08 39.94 11.65
C TYR A 430 7.56 39.53 10.25
N GLU A 431 7.12 40.24 9.22
CA GLU A 431 7.46 39.98 7.80
C GLU A 431 7.11 38.54 7.36
N MET A 432 6.13 37.94 8.03
CA MET A 432 5.64 36.63 7.65
C MET A 432 4.84 36.68 6.35
N ASN A 433 5.03 35.69 5.51
CA ASN A 433 4.24 35.53 4.31
C ASN A 433 2.76 35.38 4.63
N ASN A 434 1.87 36.05 3.88
CA ASN A 434 0.43 35.77 3.92
C ASN A 434 0.10 34.60 2.98
N PRO A 435 -0.23 33.42 3.51
CA PRO A 435 -0.49 32.25 2.66
C PRO A 435 -1.73 32.40 1.77
N LEU A 436 -2.68 33.31 2.09
CA LEU A 436 -3.80 33.61 1.21
C LEU A 436 -3.40 34.48 0.03
N TYR A 437 -2.42 35.37 0.20
CA TYR A 437 -1.84 36.13 -0.90
C TYR A 437 -1.13 35.18 -1.88
N GLU A 438 -0.29 34.28 -1.37
CA GLU A 438 0.37 33.26 -2.20
C GLU A 438 -0.66 32.40 -2.97
N ALA A 439 -1.75 32.01 -2.32
CA ALA A 439 -2.80 31.25 -2.95
C ALA A 439 -3.59 32.03 -4.02
N SER A 440 -3.54 33.36 -4.00
CA SER A 440 -4.20 34.21 -5.01
C SER A 440 -3.38 34.36 -6.29
N LEU A 441 -2.06 34.09 -6.22
CA LEU A 441 -1.17 34.16 -7.37
C LEU A 441 -1.44 33.04 -8.37
N SER A 442 -0.93 33.20 -9.60
CA SER A 442 -1.09 32.21 -10.67
C SER A 442 -0.18 30.97 -10.51
N SER A 443 0.55 30.84 -9.40
CA SER A 443 1.39 29.69 -9.06
C SER A 443 0.61 28.39 -9.11
N PHE A 444 1.22 27.30 -9.61
CA PHE A 444 0.62 25.98 -9.66
C PHE A 444 1.66 24.88 -9.51
N ASP A 445 1.17 23.69 -9.14
CA ASP A 445 1.91 22.45 -9.10
C ASP A 445 0.99 21.34 -9.64
N LYS A 446 1.30 20.89 -10.86
CA LYS A 446 0.51 19.90 -11.59
C LYS A 446 1.39 18.75 -12.03
N SER A 447 0.84 17.54 -12.01
CA SER A 447 1.51 16.41 -12.62
C SER A 447 0.54 15.48 -13.35
N GLN A 448 1.04 14.83 -14.38
CA GLN A 448 0.34 13.83 -15.14
C GLN A 448 1.20 12.58 -15.26
N SER A 449 0.61 11.43 -15.03
CA SER A 449 1.24 10.13 -15.26
C SER A 449 0.37 9.27 -16.14
N ARG A 450 0.97 8.60 -17.14
CA ARG A 450 0.31 7.63 -18.02
C ARG A 450 1.07 6.32 -17.95
N THR A 451 0.38 5.26 -17.52
CA THR A 451 0.94 3.92 -17.44
C THR A 451 0.17 2.99 -18.38
N GLN A 452 0.90 2.22 -19.16
CA GLN A 452 0.35 1.22 -20.06
C GLN A 452 1.04 -0.11 -19.82
N GLN A 453 0.27 -1.16 -19.69
CA GLN A 453 0.76 -2.51 -19.53
C GLN A 453 0.09 -3.43 -20.54
N VAL A 454 0.88 -4.30 -21.14
CA VAL A 454 0.38 -5.40 -21.98
C VAL A 454 1.07 -6.69 -21.53
N SER A 455 0.32 -7.75 -21.32
CA SER A 455 0.85 -9.09 -21.08
C SER A 455 0.15 -10.13 -21.94
N LEU A 456 0.92 -11.06 -22.45
CA LEU A 456 0.46 -12.22 -23.21
C LEU A 456 0.88 -13.48 -22.47
N ASP A 457 -0.11 -14.30 -22.13
CA ASP A 457 0.10 -15.61 -21.50
C ASP A 457 -0.33 -16.70 -22.48
N VAL A 458 0.53 -17.66 -22.69
CA VAL A 458 0.26 -18.83 -23.53
C VAL A 458 0.42 -20.07 -22.67
N ARG A 459 -0.68 -20.81 -22.50
CA ARG A 459 -0.66 -22.12 -21.82
C ARG A 459 -0.89 -23.21 -22.83
N TYR A 460 0.07 -24.15 -22.90
CA TYR A 460 -0.01 -25.33 -23.75
C TYR A 460 -0.01 -26.60 -22.89
N ASN A 461 -1.12 -27.33 -22.93
CA ASN A 461 -1.29 -28.61 -22.20
C ASN A 461 -0.77 -29.73 -23.11
N ILE A 462 0.47 -30.20 -22.89
CA ILE A 462 1.10 -31.31 -23.64
C ILE A 462 0.43 -32.62 -23.30
N LYS A 463 0.15 -32.83 -22.02
CA LYS A 463 -0.61 -33.95 -21.45
C LYS A 463 -1.51 -33.41 -20.33
N PRO A 464 -2.54 -34.15 -19.88
CA PRO A 464 -3.38 -33.70 -18.78
C PRO A 464 -2.63 -33.37 -17.48
N ASN A 465 -1.47 -33.97 -17.29
CA ASN A 465 -0.60 -33.81 -16.13
C ASN A 465 0.67 -33.00 -16.39
N PHE A 466 0.89 -32.54 -17.63
CA PHE A 466 2.07 -31.74 -18.01
C PHE A 466 1.71 -30.59 -18.94
N PHE A 467 1.92 -29.37 -18.49
CA PHE A 467 1.68 -28.17 -19.28
C PHE A 467 2.79 -27.15 -19.12
N ILE A 468 2.96 -26.32 -20.13
CA ILE A 468 3.90 -25.19 -20.16
C ILE A 468 3.12 -23.90 -20.20
N THR A 469 3.55 -22.93 -19.41
CA THR A 469 3.03 -21.55 -19.45
C THR A 469 4.17 -20.61 -19.81
N ALA A 470 3.99 -19.83 -20.86
CA ALA A 470 4.87 -18.74 -21.25
C ALA A 470 4.14 -17.41 -21.03
N GLN A 471 4.79 -16.44 -20.42
CA GLN A 471 4.27 -15.09 -20.21
C GLN A 471 5.29 -14.07 -20.72
N GLY A 472 4.84 -13.16 -21.57
CA GLY A 472 5.57 -11.95 -21.95
C GLY A 472 4.83 -10.72 -21.46
N SER A 473 5.53 -9.74 -20.90
CA SER A 473 4.93 -8.49 -20.45
C SER A 473 5.77 -7.28 -20.82
N TYR A 474 5.09 -6.19 -21.14
CA TYR A 474 5.69 -4.87 -21.34
C TYR A 474 4.89 -3.84 -20.53
N ASN A 475 5.58 -3.05 -19.76
CA ASN A 475 5.02 -1.98 -18.94
C ASN A 475 5.78 -0.69 -19.27
N THR A 476 5.05 0.37 -19.59
CA THR A 476 5.63 1.69 -19.85
C THR A 476 4.87 2.75 -19.06
N SER A 477 5.62 3.66 -18.44
CA SER A 477 5.07 4.81 -17.71
C SER A 477 5.76 6.08 -18.18
N ARG A 478 4.97 7.14 -18.38
CA ARG A 478 5.44 8.47 -18.75
C ARG A 478 4.79 9.48 -17.82
N GLY A 479 5.63 10.29 -17.18
CA GLY A 479 5.18 11.33 -16.26
C GLY A 479 5.69 12.69 -16.69
N THR A 480 4.86 13.71 -16.49
CA THR A 480 5.22 15.12 -16.59
C THR A 480 4.87 15.82 -15.28
N SER A 481 5.69 16.74 -14.85
CA SER A 481 5.46 17.60 -13.70
C SER A 481 5.73 19.03 -14.10
N ASP A 482 4.73 19.89 -13.90
CA ASP A 482 4.75 21.32 -14.21
C ASP A 482 4.55 22.08 -12.90
N VAL A 483 5.57 22.83 -12.48
CA VAL A 483 5.53 23.65 -11.26
C VAL A 483 5.94 25.06 -11.59
N PHE A 484 5.03 26.00 -11.37
CA PHE A 484 5.28 27.42 -11.53
C PHE A 484 5.19 28.14 -10.19
N ARG A 485 6.16 29.00 -9.91
CA ARG A 485 6.17 29.96 -8.81
C ARG A 485 6.20 31.36 -9.38
N SER A 486 5.21 32.14 -9.06
CA SER A 486 5.05 33.53 -9.51
C SER A 486 6.26 34.41 -9.11
N PRO A 487 6.70 35.38 -9.95
CA PRO A 487 7.71 36.35 -9.57
C PRO A 487 7.26 37.24 -8.40
N ASP A 488 5.95 37.38 -8.17
CA ASP A 488 5.35 38.18 -7.10
C ASP A 488 5.23 37.41 -5.78
N SER A 489 5.63 36.09 -5.77
CA SER A 489 5.70 35.29 -4.54
C SER A 489 6.71 35.91 -3.56
N HIS A 490 6.40 35.78 -2.28
CA HIS A 490 7.27 36.14 -1.16
C HIS A 490 8.64 35.46 -1.23
N ASP A 491 8.74 34.28 -1.87
CA ASP A 491 10.02 33.60 -2.12
C ASP A 491 11.03 34.48 -2.87
N PHE A 492 10.57 35.42 -3.67
CA PHE A 492 11.42 36.35 -4.46
C PHE A 492 11.49 37.76 -3.89
N LYS A 493 10.97 38.01 -2.67
CA LYS A 493 10.99 39.35 -2.03
C LYS A 493 12.39 39.99 -2.02
N ASN A 494 13.39 39.20 -1.64
CA ASN A 494 14.78 39.66 -1.49
C ASN A 494 15.62 39.49 -2.76
N VAL A 495 15.02 38.97 -3.85
CA VAL A 495 15.71 38.81 -5.12
C VAL A 495 15.67 40.12 -5.90
N THR A 496 16.81 40.79 -6.04
CA THR A 496 16.94 42.08 -6.75
C THR A 496 17.07 41.90 -8.25
N ASN A 497 17.66 40.80 -8.69
CA ASN A 497 17.85 40.52 -10.12
C ASN A 497 16.52 39.96 -10.70
N ILE A 498 15.87 40.75 -11.54
CA ILE A 498 14.59 40.39 -12.19
C ILE A 498 14.70 39.10 -12.98
N SER A 499 15.86 38.82 -13.61
CA SER A 499 16.07 37.57 -14.35
C SER A 499 16.08 36.31 -13.46
N GLN A 500 16.15 36.47 -12.15
CA GLN A 500 16.07 35.36 -11.18
C GLN A 500 14.72 35.32 -10.45
N LYS A 501 13.78 36.21 -10.75
CA LYS A 501 12.43 36.21 -10.18
C LYS A 501 11.51 35.25 -10.95
N GLY A 502 10.60 34.64 -10.22
CA GLY A 502 9.72 33.60 -10.77
C GLY A 502 10.49 32.31 -11.12
N LYS A 503 9.86 31.19 -11.04
CA LYS A 503 10.51 29.90 -11.28
C LYS A 503 9.55 28.94 -11.94
N TYR A 504 9.98 28.37 -13.06
CA TYR A 504 9.28 27.25 -13.70
C TYR A 504 10.14 26.01 -13.61
N THR A 505 9.56 24.91 -13.13
CA THR A 505 10.20 23.58 -13.12
C THR A 505 9.40 22.62 -13.96
N LEU A 506 9.99 22.16 -15.07
CA LEU A 506 9.43 21.13 -15.94
C LEU A 506 10.18 19.83 -15.72
N GLY A 507 9.50 18.84 -15.20
CA GLY A 507 10.01 17.49 -14.99
C GLY A 507 9.40 16.50 -15.99
N ASN A 508 10.23 15.63 -16.58
CA ASN A 508 9.76 14.51 -17.39
C ASN A 508 10.37 13.21 -16.84
N THR A 509 9.54 12.21 -16.67
CA THR A 509 9.95 10.88 -16.25
C THR A 509 9.48 9.82 -17.25
N GLY A 510 10.30 8.81 -17.47
CA GLY A 510 9.99 7.68 -18.31
C GLY A 510 10.45 6.39 -17.67
N SER A 511 9.63 5.35 -17.71
CA SER A 511 10.01 4.01 -17.28
C SER A 511 9.51 3.00 -18.30
N ASP A 512 10.39 2.11 -18.73
CA ASP A 512 10.09 1.01 -19.64
C ASP A 512 10.59 -0.29 -19.02
N GLN A 513 9.71 -1.25 -18.87
CA GLN A 513 10.02 -2.56 -18.30
C GLN A 513 9.45 -3.64 -19.21
N TRP A 514 10.28 -4.63 -19.57
CA TRP A 514 9.80 -5.84 -20.16
C TRP A 514 10.26 -7.06 -19.38
N ALA A 515 9.44 -8.10 -19.35
CA ALA A 515 9.78 -9.36 -18.73
C ALA A 515 9.24 -10.52 -19.58
N ALA A 516 9.98 -11.63 -19.57
CA ALA A 516 9.55 -12.88 -20.15
C ALA A 516 9.77 -14.01 -19.16
N LYS A 517 8.78 -14.89 -19.00
CA LYS A 517 8.76 -15.99 -18.06
C LYS A 517 8.28 -17.27 -18.75
N LEU A 518 8.93 -18.39 -18.47
CA LEU A 518 8.57 -19.71 -18.95
C LEU A 518 8.53 -20.69 -17.77
N VAL A 519 7.42 -21.43 -17.61
CA VAL A 519 7.21 -22.38 -16.52
C VAL A 519 6.64 -23.68 -17.05
N GLY A 520 7.36 -24.77 -16.84
CA GLY A 520 6.86 -26.14 -17.01
C GLY A 520 6.25 -26.65 -15.72
N ASN A 521 5.06 -27.22 -15.79
CA ASN A 521 4.30 -27.72 -14.64
C ASN A 521 3.99 -29.20 -14.86
N TYR A 522 4.38 -30.04 -13.91
CA TYR A 522 4.08 -31.47 -13.91
C TYR A 522 3.39 -31.86 -12.62
N ILE A 523 2.25 -32.55 -12.75
CA ILE A 523 1.44 -33.02 -11.63
C ILE A 523 1.25 -34.54 -11.81
N HIS A 524 1.64 -35.32 -10.81
CA HIS A 524 1.46 -36.75 -10.79
C HIS A 524 0.67 -37.19 -9.56
N ASN A 525 -0.45 -37.85 -9.79
CA ASN A 525 -1.21 -38.51 -8.75
C ASN A 525 -0.84 -39.98 -8.76
N PHE A 526 -0.29 -40.50 -7.65
CA PHE A 526 0.20 -41.91 -7.58
C PHE A 526 -0.94 -42.91 -7.41
N ASP A 527 -2.00 -42.51 -6.70
CA ASP A 527 -3.13 -43.33 -6.35
C ASP A 527 -4.39 -42.48 -6.05
N ASN A 528 -5.51 -43.15 -5.71
CA ASN A 528 -6.76 -42.49 -5.39
C ASN A 528 -6.83 -42.01 -3.91
N ASP A 529 -5.80 -42.24 -3.10
CA ASP A 529 -5.78 -41.91 -1.67
C ASP A 529 -5.22 -40.50 -1.36
N GLY A 530 -4.93 -39.73 -2.41
CA GLY A 530 -4.48 -38.34 -2.28
C GLY A 530 -2.96 -38.16 -2.18
N THR A 531 -2.18 -39.15 -2.65
CA THR A 531 -0.72 -39.01 -2.80
C THR A 531 -0.41 -38.32 -4.13
N MET A 532 0.27 -37.16 -4.08
CA MET A 532 0.49 -36.30 -5.24
C MET A 532 1.89 -35.69 -5.20
N LEU A 533 2.53 -35.63 -6.37
CA LEU A 533 3.77 -34.88 -6.61
C LEU A 533 3.49 -33.76 -7.62
N THR A 534 3.89 -32.55 -7.28
CA THR A 534 3.88 -31.41 -8.19
C THR A 534 5.30 -30.89 -8.37
N LEU A 535 5.74 -30.77 -9.62
CA LEU A 535 7.03 -30.20 -9.99
C LEU A 535 6.82 -28.99 -10.89
N ASN A 536 7.52 -27.90 -10.59
CA ASN A 536 7.52 -26.68 -11.36
C ASN A 536 8.97 -26.28 -11.66
N LEU A 537 9.31 -26.19 -12.93
CA LEU A 537 10.62 -25.73 -13.41
C LEU A 537 10.40 -24.48 -14.26
N GLY A 538 11.12 -23.41 -13.97
CA GLY A 538 10.92 -22.18 -14.72
C GLY A 538 12.14 -21.28 -14.76
N GLY A 539 12.05 -20.29 -15.64
CA GLY A 539 13.01 -19.21 -15.75
C GLY A 539 12.33 -17.91 -16.16
N GLU A 540 12.98 -16.82 -15.82
CA GLU A 540 12.51 -15.48 -16.19
C GLU A 540 13.71 -14.56 -16.51
N ILE A 541 13.45 -13.61 -17.38
CA ILE A 541 14.36 -12.51 -17.69
C ILE A 541 13.56 -11.21 -17.65
N LYS A 542 14.20 -10.18 -17.09
CA LYS A 542 13.59 -8.86 -16.91
C LYS A 542 14.60 -7.77 -17.23
N ARG A 543 14.16 -6.70 -17.85
CA ARG A 543 14.94 -5.47 -18.05
C ARG A 543 14.06 -4.27 -17.75
N SER A 544 14.63 -3.31 -17.02
CA SER A 544 13.98 -2.03 -16.67
C SER A 544 14.91 -0.89 -17.04
N LYS A 545 14.33 0.13 -17.67
CA LYS A 545 15.00 1.38 -17.99
C LYS A 545 14.15 2.52 -17.45
N SER A 546 14.72 3.37 -16.61
CA SER A 546 14.08 4.60 -16.13
C SER A 546 14.90 5.81 -16.58
N THR A 547 14.21 6.87 -16.98
CA THR A 547 14.83 8.14 -17.39
C THR A 547 14.13 9.27 -16.67
N SER A 548 14.89 10.29 -16.28
CA SER A 548 14.32 11.54 -15.81
C SER A 548 15.05 12.72 -16.46
N SER A 549 14.34 13.81 -16.67
CA SER A 549 14.92 15.09 -17.05
C SER A 549 14.17 16.21 -16.36
N THR A 550 14.91 17.22 -15.91
CA THR A 550 14.36 18.38 -15.24
C THR A 550 14.96 19.64 -15.86
N LEU A 551 14.09 20.56 -16.23
CA LEU A 551 14.41 21.89 -16.68
C LEU A 551 13.88 22.87 -15.64
N VAL A 552 14.76 23.73 -15.13
CA VAL A 552 14.40 24.84 -14.24
C VAL A 552 14.69 26.13 -14.98
N ALA A 553 13.71 27.00 -15.07
CA ALA A 553 13.82 28.30 -15.76
C ALA A 553 13.34 29.42 -14.82
N THR A 554 13.92 30.61 -14.97
CA THR A 554 13.63 31.83 -14.17
C THR A 554 13.48 33.04 -15.06
N GLY A 555 13.20 34.21 -14.46
CA GLY A 555 13.10 35.49 -15.17
C GLY A 555 11.73 35.72 -15.78
N PHE A 556 10.68 35.54 -14.99
CA PHE A 556 9.32 35.88 -15.33
C PHE A 556 9.03 37.31 -14.90
N LEU A 557 8.38 38.11 -15.77
CA LEU A 557 8.16 39.55 -15.55
C LEU A 557 6.83 39.84 -14.82
N SER A 558 5.88 38.96 -14.85
CA SER A 558 4.54 39.14 -14.31
C SER A 558 3.94 37.83 -13.88
N ASP A 559 3.05 37.86 -12.88
CA ASP A 559 2.25 36.73 -12.42
C ASP A 559 1.42 36.06 -13.53
N GLU A 560 0.93 36.83 -14.50
CA GLU A 560 0.12 36.29 -15.61
C GLU A 560 0.93 35.47 -16.61
N GLN A 561 2.25 35.62 -16.63
CA GLN A 561 3.16 34.93 -17.53
C GLN A 561 3.61 33.60 -16.94
N ASN A 562 2.70 32.63 -16.87
CA ASN A 562 2.88 31.35 -16.18
C ASN A 562 3.19 30.16 -17.11
N ASP A 563 3.70 30.40 -18.31
CA ASP A 563 4.20 29.41 -19.24
C ASP A 563 5.71 29.46 -19.37
N ILE A 564 6.37 28.32 -19.53
CA ILE A 564 7.82 28.20 -19.64
C ILE A 564 8.40 29.04 -20.77
N ALA A 565 7.62 29.32 -21.82
CA ALA A 565 8.02 30.17 -22.95
C ALA A 565 8.33 31.61 -22.55
N TYR A 566 7.86 32.09 -21.41
CA TYR A 566 8.14 33.45 -20.91
C TYR A 566 9.40 33.56 -20.05
N ALA A 567 10.04 32.40 -19.73
CA ALA A 567 11.29 32.42 -18.97
C ALA A 567 12.43 33.06 -19.78
N THR A 568 13.23 33.84 -19.12
CA THR A 568 14.35 34.56 -19.79
C THR A 568 15.70 33.88 -19.64
N THR A 569 15.89 33.08 -18.57
CA THR A 569 17.17 32.43 -18.27
C THR A 569 17.00 31.19 -17.39
N TYR A 570 18.09 30.52 -17.07
CA TYR A 570 18.20 29.55 -15.99
C TYR A 570 18.53 30.21 -14.65
N PRO A 571 18.28 29.52 -13.51
CA PRO A 571 18.85 29.96 -12.23
C PRO A 571 20.38 30.11 -12.33
N ASP A 572 20.97 31.01 -11.53
CA ASP A 572 22.41 31.19 -11.48
C ASP A 572 23.13 29.85 -11.22
N GLY A 573 24.09 29.52 -12.08
CA GLY A 573 24.76 28.21 -12.07
C GLY A 573 23.87 27.02 -12.47
N GLY A 574 22.59 27.24 -12.83
CA GLY A 574 21.65 26.24 -13.21
C GLY A 574 21.79 25.78 -14.66
N LYS A 575 21.43 24.52 -14.91
CA LYS A 575 21.35 23.92 -16.24
C LYS A 575 20.32 22.78 -16.23
N PRO A 576 19.81 22.35 -17.40
CA PRO A 576 19.00 21.15 -17.50
C PRO A 576 19.74 19.94 -16.92
N SER A 577 19.02 19.14 -16.15
CA SER A 577 19.55 17.91 -15.55
C SER A 577 18.80 16.70 -16.05
N GLY A 578 19.43 15.53 -16.00
CA GLY A 578 18.80 14.28 -16.37
C GLY A 578 19.57 13.08 -15.82
N SER A 579 18.86 11.96 -15.72
CA SER A 579 19.44 10.70 -15.32
C SER A 579 18.84 9.53 -16.10
N GLU A 580 19.62 8.48 -16.22
CA GLU A 580 19.19 7.19 -16.77
C GLU A 580 19.58 6.08 -15.79
N ASP A 581 18.63 5.22 -15.44
CA ASP A 581 18.86 4.00 -14.66
C ASP A 581 18.46 2.80 -15.50
N LEU A 582 19.41 1.87 -15.66
CA LEU A 582 19.22 0.64 -16.43
C LEU A 582 19.56 -0.55 -15.55
N SER A 583 18.63 -1.48 -15.43
CA SER A 583 18.83 -2.73 -14.72
C SER A 583 18.31 -3.93 -15.52
N ALA A 584 18.97 -5.07 -15.33
CA ALA A 584 18.56 -6.35 -15.89
C ALA A 584 18.69 -7.44 -14.84
N SER A 585 17.77 -8.40 -14.84
CA SER A 585 17.84 -9.59 -14.01
C SER A 585 17.49 -10.85 -14.78
N LEU A 586 18.05 -11.97 -14.34
CA LEU A 586 17.82 -13.32 -14.87
C LEU A 586 17.63 -14.27 -13.69
N GLY A 587 16.61 -15.12 -13.75
CA GLY A 587 16.36 -16.12 -12.71
C GLY A 587 15.95 -17.47 -13.27
N GLY A 588 16.42 -18.55 -12.64
CA GLY A 588 15.94 -19.90 -12.88
C GLY A 588 15.52 -20.55 -11.58
N PHE A 589 14.42 -21.32 -11.57
CA PHE A 589 13.92 -21.94 -10.36
C PHE A 589 13.34 -23.34 -10.57
N LEU A 590 13.40 -24.12 -9.50
CA LEU A 590 12.74 -25.40 -9.34
C LEU A 590 11.91 -25.38 -8.06
N ALA A 591 10.66 -25.84 -8.12
CA ALA A 591 9.82 -26.04 -6.96
C ALA A 591 9.19 -27.43 -6.99
N ALA A 592 9.24 -28.13 -5.87
CA ALA A 592 8.69 -29.46 -5.69
C ALA A 592 7.75 -29.48 -4.50
N ASN A 593 6.58 -30.11 -4.65
CA ASN A 593 5.62 -30.32 -3.56
C ASN A 593 5.19 -31.77 -3.59
N PHE A 594 5.36 -32.46 -2.48
CA PHE A 594 4.94 -33.86 -2.30
C PHE A 594 3.93 -33.94 -1.17
N MET A 595 2.76 -34.48 -1.47
CA MET A 595 1.70 -34.76 -0.49
C MET A 595 1.48 -36.27 -0.42
N TRP A 596 1.58 -36.82 0.80
CA TRP A 596 1.34 -38.25 1.05
C TRP A 596 0.03 -38.44 1.77
N LYS A 597 -0.89 -39.21 1.12
CA LYS A 597 -2.22 -39.61 1.66
C LYS A 597 -3.06 -38.42 2.18
N ASN A 598 -2.94 -37.24 1.59
CA ASN A 598 -3.55 -36.00 2.08
C ASN A 598 -3.14 -35.60 3.52
N ARG A 599 -2.16 -36.30 4.16
CA ARG A 599 -1.77 -36.11 5.56
C ARG A 599 -0.48 -35.30 5.70
N TYR A 600 0.57 -35.75 5.06
CA TYR A 600 1.90 -35.15 5.19
C TYR A 600 2.26 -34.42 3.89
N VAL A 601 2.80 -33.22 4.06
CA VAL A 601 3.22 -32.36 2.94
C VAL A 601 4.69 -32.01 3.12
N LEU A 602 5.47 -32.14 2.05
CA LEU A 602 6.83 -31.62 1.95
C LEU A 602 6.87 -30.65 0.78
N ASP A 603 7.46 -29.50 0.99
CA ASP A 603 7.61 -28.44 0.00
C ASP A 603 9.07 -28.00 -0.05
N GLY A 604 9.61 -27.85 -1.25
CA GLY A 604 10.97 -27.38 -1.47
C GLY A 604 11.02 -26.47 -2.68
N SER A 605 11.78 -25.38 -2.58
CA SER A 605 12.07 -24.50 -3.71
C SER A 605 13.53 -24.11 -3.72
N TYR A 606 14.07 -23.96 -4.93
CA TYR A 606 15.41 -23.47 -5.17
C TYR A 606 15.38 -22.53 -6.37
N ARG A 607 16.00 -21.37 -6.22
CA ARG A 607 16.11 -20.34 -7.26
C ARG A 607 17.53 -19.80 -7.29
N VAL A 608 18.05 -19.59 -8.46
CA VAL A 608 19.25 -18.77 -8.69
C VAL A 608 18.83 -17.50 -9.40
N SER A 609 19.13 -16.35 -8.82
CA SER A 609 18.89 -15.05 -9.42
C SER A 609 20.20 -14.32 -9.67
N GLY A 610 20.28 -13.64 -10.81
CA GLY A 610 21.36 -12.73 -11.17
C GLY A 610 20.83 -11.34 -11.44
N SER A 611 21.56 -10.31 -11.00
CA SER A 611 21.18 -8.91 -11.22
C SER A 611 22.39 -8.06 -11.63
N SER A 612 22.16 -7.17 -12.60
CA SER A 612 23.18 -6.22 -13.07
C SER A 612 23.56 -5.15 -12.06
N LYS A 613 22.83 -5.04 -10.95
CA LYS A 613 23.09 -4.05 -9.90
C LYS A 613 24.28 -4.40 -9.01
N PHE A 614 24.67 -5.69 -8.95
CA PHE A 614 25.73 -6.18 -8.10
C PHE A 614 27.10 -6.21 -8.80
N GLY A 615 28.15 -6.29 -8.00
CA GLY A 615 29.51 -6.45 -8.47
C GLY A 615 29.73 -7.74 -9.25
N SER A 616 30.84 -7.81 -10.02
CA SER A 616 31.13 -8.95 -10.89
C SER A 616 31.11 -10.29 -10.14
N ASP A 617 31.64 -10.30 -8.91
CA ASP A 617 31.90 -11.52 -8.14
C ASP A 617 30.68 -12.03 -7.37
N HIS A 618 29.69 -11.14 -7.15
CA HIS A 618 28.48 -11.43 -6.37
C HIS A 618 27.17 -11.23 -7.17
N ARG A 619 27.28 -11.28 -8.49
CA ARG A 619 26.16 -11.03 -9.41
C ARG A 619 25.03 -12.04 -9.29
N TYR A 620 25.35 -13.30 -8.94
CA TYR A 620 24.39 -14.40 -8.79
C TYR A 620 24.28 -14.83 -7.33
N ALA A 621 23.06 -15.12 -6.89
CA ALA A 621 22.80 -15.66 -5.56
C ALA A 621 21.76 -16.78 -5.58
N PRO A 622 21.97 -17.85 -4.77
CA PRO A 622 20.96 -18.89 -4.57
C PRO A 622 19.98 -18.47 -3.48
N PHE A 623 18.70 -18.75 -3.69
CA PHE A 623 17.62 -18.63 -2.71
C PHE A 623 16.91 -19.97 -2.62
N TRP A 624 16.48 -20.36 -1.42
CA TRP A 624 15.84 -21.64 -1.25
C TRP A 624 14.90 -21.64 -0.06
N SER A 625 13.95 -22.57 -0.09
CA SER A 625 13.10 -22.84 1.06
C SER A 625 12.74 -24.32 1.16
N VAL A 626 12.50 -24.77 2.39
CA VAL A 626 11.97 -26.09 2.71
C VAL A 626 10.81 -25.89 3.67
N GLY A 627 9.73 -26.64 3.44
CA GLY A 627 8.55 -26.59 4.29
C GLY A 627 7.99 -27.99 4.54
N ALA A 628 7.39 -28.18 5.71
CA ALA A 628 6.69 -29.39 6.09
C ALA A 628 5.30 -29.06 6.64
N GLY A 629 4.33 -29.92 6.35
CA GLY A 629 2.96 -29.77 6.84
C GLY A 629 2.37 -31.09 7.26
N TRP A 630 1.55 -31.06 8.31
CA TRP A 630 0.79 -32.20 8.79
C TRP A 630 -0.69 -31.82 8.88
N ASN A 631 -1.49 -32.43 8.01
CA ASN A 631 -2.94 -32.31 7.97
C ASN A 631 -3.56 -33.28 9.00
N ILE A 632 -3.51 -32.93 10.27
CA ILE A 632 -3.89 -33.74 11.42
C ILE A 632 -5.36 -34.21 11.30
N HIS A 633 -6.23 -33.36 10.76
CA HIS A 633 -7.66 -33.69 10.59
C HIS A 633 -7.91 -34.88 9.66
N ASN A 634 -6.93 -35.30 8.86
CA ASN A 634 -7.01 -36.49 8.00
C ASN A 634 -6.52 -37.78 8.69
N GLU A 635 -6.03 -37.67 9.93
CA GLU A 635 -5.67 -38.84 10.72
C GLU A 635 -6.92 -39.54 11.30
N GLU A 636 -6.86 -40.86 11.45
CA GLU A 636 -7.99 -41.66 11.93
C GLU A 636 -8.44 -41.29 13.35
N PHE A 637 -7.49 -40.89 14.23
CA PHE A 637 -7.82 -40.40 15.57
C PHE A 637 -8.54 -39.05 15.54
N ALA A 638 -8.15 -38.15 14.63
CA ALA A 638 -8.75 -36.82 14.52
C ALA A 638 -10.13 -36.84 13.85
N LYS A 639 -10.35 -37.74 12.88
CA LYS A 639 -11.66 -37.92 12.25
C LYS A 639 -12.74 -38.37 13.24
N LYS A 640 -12.35 -39.04 14.32
CA LYS A 640 -13.26 -39.46 15.41
C LYS A 640 -13.73 -38.26 16.25
N LEU A 641 -12.99 -37.14 16.23
CA LEU A 641 -13.32 -35.92 16.95
C LEU A 641 -14.21 -35.05 16.05
N GLY A 642 -15.49 -35.31 15.97
CA GLY A 642 -16.43 -34.67 15.02
C GLY A 642 -16.53 -33.14 15.08
N TRP A 643 -15.88 -32.48 16.05
CA TRP A 643 -15.81 -31.04 16.17
C TRP A 643 -14.62 -30.39 15.42
N ILE A 644 -13.66 -31.21 14.95
CA ILE A 644 -12.50 -30.74 14.16
C ILE A 644 -12.83 -30.87 12.67
N ASN A 645 -12.97 -29.75 11.96
CA ASN A 645 -13.14 -29.72 10.52
C ASN A 645 -11.81 -29.72 9.80
N THR A 646 -10.92 -28.83 10.26
CA THR A 646 -9.54 -28.70 9.77
C THR A 646 -8.63 -28.51 10.97
N LEU A 647 -7.52 -29.22 11.02
CA LEU A 647 -6.43 -28.99 11.95
C LEU A 647 -5.13 -29.31 11.22
N ARG A 648 -4.27 -28.30 11.10
CA ARG A 648 -3.05 -28.38 10.35
C ARG A 648 -1.90 -27.71 11.08
N LEU A 649 -0.79 -28.44 11.22
CA LEU A 649 0.50 -27.91 11.66
C LEU A 649 1.37 -27.72 10.42
N ARG A 650 2.09 -26.60 10.35
CA ARG A 650 3.01 -26.28 9.25
C ARG A 650 4.26 -25.61 9.78
N GLY A 651 5.37 -25.83 9.08
CA GLY A 651 6.62 -25.15 9.36
C GLY A 651 7.38 -24.92 8.06
N SER A 652 8.10 -23.81 7.98
CA SER A 652 8.93 -23.47 6.85
C SER A 652 10.23 -22.81 7.31
N TYR A 653 11.32 -23.08 6.59
CA TYR A 653 12.60 -22.42 6.76
C TYR A 653 13.20 -22.12 5.40
N GLY A 654 13.80 -20.93 5.25
CA GLY A 654 14.38 -20.59 3.96
C GLY A 654 15.15 -19.28 3.98
N TYR A 655 15.64 -18.94 2.80
CA TYR A 655 16.60 -17.90 2.54
C TYR A 655 16.10 -17.04 1.36
N THR A 656 15.91 -15.74 1.59
CA THR A 656 15.42 -14.76 0.60
C THR A 656 16.38 -13.58 0.51
N GLY A 657 16.31 -12.81 -0.57
CA GLY A 657 17.18 -11.66 -0.79
C GLY A 657 16.45 -10.35 -1.05
N SER A 658 17.20 -9.25 -0.99
CA SER A 658 16.76 -7.91 -1.37
C SER A 658 17.81 -7.16 -2.18
N VAL A 659 17.33 -6.36 -3.16
CA VAL A 659 18.12 -5.53 -4.08
C VAL A 659 17.63 -4.08 -4.13
N LYS A 660 17.06 -3.58 -3.04
CA LYS A 660 16.48 -2.25 -2.93
C LYS A 660 17.55 -1.14 -2.90
N PHE A 661 18.22 -0.89 -4.03
CA PHE A 661 19.15 0.21 -4.24
C PHE A 661 19.23 0.56 -5.73
N SER A 662 19.72 1.77 -6.04
CA SER A 662 19.87 2.28 -7.40
C SER A 662 20.91 1.48 -8.20
N SER A 663 20.81 1.45 -9.53
CA SER A 663 21.80 0.84 -10.40
C SER A 663 23.15 1.56 -10.28
N TYR A 664 24.19 0.92 -10.79
CA TYR A 664 25.58 1.44 -10.87
C TYR A 664 26.33 1.61 -9.55
N GLN A 665 25.82 1.16 -8.39
CA GLN A 665 26.53 1.23 -7.11
C GLN A 665 27.79 0.34 -7.07
N ALA A 666 27.84 -0.66 -7.93
CA ALA A 666 29.00 -1.54 -8.09
C ALA A 666 30.02 -1.04 -9.12
N VAL A 667 29.76 0.09 -9.77
CA VAL A 667 30.60 0.67 -10.85
C VAL A 667 30.91 2.13 -10.53
N THR A 668 32.13 2.57 -10.75
CA THR A 668 32.48 4.00 -10.62
C THR A 668 31.80 4.80 -11.73
N THR A 669 31.06 5.82 -11.35
CA THR A 669 30.36 6.72 -12.26
C THR A 669 31.00 8.12 -12.24
N TYR A 670 30.96 8.79 -13.38
CA TYR A 670 31.56 10.11 -13.58
C TYR A 670 30.54 11.07 -14.13
N LYS A 671 30.67 12.35 -13.76
CA LYS A 671 29.95 13.46 -14.42
C LYS A 671 30.93 14.45 -15.02
N TYR A 672 30.58 15.05 -16.14
CA TYR A 672 31.31 16.19 -16.66
C TYR A 672 31.13 17.40 -15.74
N ASN A 673 32.23 18.07 -15.41
CA ASN A 673 32.21 19.30 -14.63
C ASN A 673 32.50 20.48 -15.53
N SER A 674 31.48 21.32 -15.76
CA SER A 674 31.62 22.56 -16.52
C SER A 674 32.03 23.73 -15.67
N ASP A 675 31.99 23.62 -14.34
CA ASP A 675 32.24 24.74 -13.41
C ASP A 675 33.74 24.98 -13.21
N TYR A 676 34.52 23.92 -13.41
CA TYR A 676 35.99 23.99 -13.38
C TYR A 676 36.54 23.40 -14.67
N LEU A 677 37.02 24.25 -15.55
CA LEU A 677 37.67 23.81 -16.77
C LEU A 677 39.06 23.27 -16.45
N SER A 678 39.32 22.04 -16.88
CA SER A 678 40.66 21.44 -16.88
C SER A 678 41.51 22.09 -17.95
N TYR A 679 42.84 21.91 -17.87
CA TYR A 679 43.78 22.34 -18.93
C TYR A 679 43.38 21.85 -20.32
N THR A 680 42.74 20.67 -20.39
CA THR A 680 42.26 20.07 -21.63
C THR A 680 40.83 20.35 -21.98
N GLY A 681 40.15 21.30 -21.25
CA GLY A 681 38.73 21.62 -21.43
C GLY A 681 37.84 21.09 -20.29
N VAL A 682 36.68 20.53 -20.62
CA VAL A 682 35.74 19.99 -19.65
C VAL A 682 36.29 18.75 -18.96
N GLY A 683 36.49 18.81 -17.66
CA GLY A 683 36.92 17.69 -16.83
C GLY A 683 35.76 16.76 -16.45
N ALA A 684 36.10 15.53 -16.03
CA ALA A 684 35.16 14.58 -15.41
C ALA A 684 35.51 14.37 -13.96
N ILE A 685 34.51 14.42 -13.07
CA ILE A 685 34.69 14.15 -11.65
C ILE A 685 33.89 12.89 -11.27
N PRO A 686 34.39 12.06 -10.32
CA PRO A 686 33.64 10.90 -9.86
C PRO A 686 32.36 11.33 -9.15
N MET A 687 31.24 10.71 -9.49
CA MET A 687 29.95 10.85 -8.81
C MET A 687 29.80 9.85 -7.66
N GLY A 688 30.35 8.66 -7.82
CA GLY A 688 30.30 7.59 -6.83
C GLY A 688 31.44 6.60 -7.08
N MET A 689 32.03 6.10 -6.01
CA MET A 689 33.01 5.03 -6.07
C MET A 689 32.33 3.68 -6.23
N ALA A 690 32.91 2.80 -7.03
CA ALA A 690 32.52 1.41 -7.14
C ALA A 690 32.68 0.65 -5.82
N ASN A 691 31.74 -0.23 -5.53
CA ASN A 691 31.95 -1.33 -4.60
C ASN A 691 31.78 -2.65 -5.36
N PRO A 692 32.88 -3.26 -5.89
CA PRO A 692 32.81 -4.52 -6.61
C PRO A 692 32.39 -5.69 -5.71
N ASP A 693 32.62 -5.60 -4.39
CA ASP A 693 32.25 -6.59 -3.38
C ASP A 693 30.78 -6.48 -2.94
N LEU A 694 30.01 -5.57 -3.55
CA LEU A 694 28.61 -5.39 -3.19
C LEU A 694 27.81 -6.66 -3.46
N LYS A 695 27.27 -7.26 -2.39
CA LYS A 695 26.53 -8.52 -2.43
C LYS A 695 25.09 -8.35 -1.96
N TRP A 696 24.33 -9.40 -2.10
CA TRP A 696 22.92 -9.46 -1.73
C TRP A 696 22.72 -9.31 -0.22
N GLN A 697 21.79 -8.42 0.16
CA GLN A 697 21.20 -8.45 1.51
C GLN A 697 20.36 -9.71 1.61
N THR A 698 20.48 -10.45 2.71
CA THR A 698 19.86 -11.75 2.85
C THR A 698 19.07 -11.86 4.15
N THR A 699 17.92 -12.53 4.06
CA THR A 699 17.03 -12.77 5.21
C THR A 699 16.73 -14.26 5.34
N LYS A 700 17.11 -14.84 6.47
CA LYS A 700 16.75 -16.20 6.88
C LYS A 700 15.43 -16.11 7.64
N LYS A 701 14.43 -16.88 7.21
CA LYS A 701 13.09 -16.88 7.79
C LYS A 701 12.70 -18.27 8.27
N LEU A 702 12.34 -18.37 9.54
CA LEU A 702 11.71 -19.55 10.16
C LEU A 702 10.28 -19.19 10.52
N ASN A 703 9.31 -19.99 10.12
CA ASN A 703 7.90 -19.84 10.51
C ASN A 703 7.32 -21.17 10.93
N VAL A 704 6.60 -21.20 12.05
CA VAL A 704 5.81 -22.38 12.50
C VAL A 704 4.40 -21.89 12.78
N GLY A 705 3.40 -22.58 12.20
CA GLY A 705 2.03 -22.14 12.30
C GLY A 705 1.02 -23.27 12.45
N ILE A 706 -0.09 -22.97 13.11
CA ILE A 706 -1.27 -23.82 13.26
C ILE A 706 -2.44 -23.13 12.58
N THR A 707 -3.16 -23.90 11.76
CA THR A 707 -4.44 -23.48 11.15
C THR A 707 -5.51 -24.46 11.56
N SER A 708 -6.60 -23.98 12.12
CA SER A 708 -7.71 -24.84 12.52
C SER A 708 -9.07 -24.26 12.13
N SER A 709 -10.00 -25.14 11.82
CA SER A 709 -11.43 -24.83 11.67
C SER A 709 -12.23 -25.86 12.48
N LEU A 710 -13.05 -25.36 13.39
CA LEU A 710 -13.68 -26.12 14.44
C LEU A 710 -15.20 -25.91 14.43
N PHE A 711 -15.96 -26.88 15.00
CA PHE A 711 -17.40 -26.83 15.25
C PHE A 711 -18.23 -26.52 13.97
N GLY A 712 -17.96 -27.22 12.87
CA GLY A 712 -18.63 -27.00 11.59
C GLY A 712 -18.29 -25.65 10.97
N ASP A 713 -17.01 -25.26 11.01
CA ASP A 713 -16.45 -23.98 10.54
C ASP A 713 -17.00 -22.74 11.27
N ARG A 714 -17.46 -22.94 12.52
CA ARG A 714 -17.90 -21.81 13.36
C ARG A 714 -16.75 -21.05 13.98
N LEU A 715 -15.61 -21.70 14.23
CA LEU A 715 -14.42 -21.07 14.80
C LEU A 715 -13.22 -21.41 13.91
N ASN A 716 -12.59 -20.40 13.37
CA ASN A 716 -11.33 -20.50 12.63
C ASN A 716 -10.21 -19.82 13.43
N VAL A 717 -9.10 -20.53 13.59
CA VAL A 717 -7.93 -20.06 14.32
C VAL A 717 -6.70 -20.23 13.44
N ASN A 718 -5.95 -19.14 13.25
CA ASN A 718 -4.60 -19.16 12.68
C ASN A 718 -3.65 -18.57 13.71
N PHE A 719 -2.55 -19.26 13.95
CA PHE A 719 -1.51 -18.85 14.88
C PHE A 719 -0.15 -19.15 14.25
N ASP A 720 0.72 -18.14 14.18
CA ASP A 720 2.05 -18.21 13.59
C ASP A 720 3.09 -17.63 14.53
N VAL A 721 4.22 -18.32 14.66
CA VAL A 721 5.44 -17.82 15.33
C VAL A 721 6.54 -17.75 14.30
N TYR A 722 7.25 -16.63 14.24
CA TYR A 722 8.31 -16.44 13.26
C TYR A 722 9.59 -15.88 13.88
N ASN A 723 10.71 -16.19 13.23
CA ASN A 723 12.02 -15.59 13.44
C ASN A 723 12.60 -15.22 12.08
N GLU A 724 13.02 -13.97 11.92
CA GLU A 724 13.61 -13.45 10.70
C GLU A 724 14.96 -12.80 11.03
N LYS A 725 16.05 -13.32 10.46
CA LYS A 725 17.40 -12.77 10.63
C LYS A 725 17.92 -12.22 9.32
N THR A 726 18.09 -10.89 9.26
CA THR A 726 18.65 -10.19 8.12
C THR A 726 20.13 -9.91 8.37
N THR A 727 20.96 -10.26 7.39
CA THR A 727 22.41 -10.05 7.39
C THR A 727 22.86 -9.35 6.12
N ASP A 728 24.07 -8.84 6.12
CA ASP A 728 24.65 -8.12 4.97
C ASP A 728 23.78 -6.94 4.52
N MET A 729 23.25 -6.18 5.48
CA MET A 729 22.34 -5.06 5.22
C MET A 729 23.04 -3.99 4.39
N LEU A 730 22.32 -3.43 3.41
CA LEU A 730 22.83 -2.43 2.49
C LEU A 730 22.72 -1.03 3.11
N ILE A 731 23.88 -0.44 3.43
CA ILE A 731 23.96 0.85 4.14
C ILE A 731 25.02 1.71 3.47
N ASP A 732 24.85 3.03 3.52
CA ASP A 732 25.86 3.98 3.09
C ASP A 732 27.02 4.02 4.09
N ARG A 733 28.22 3.74 3.61
CA ARG A 733 29.45 3.91 4.35
C ARG A 733 30.05 5.25 3.99
N SER A 734 30.16 6.15 4.98
CA SER A 734 30.84 7.43 4.80
C SER A 734 32.31 7.26 4.43
N LEU A 735 32.78 8.03 3.49
CA LEU A 735 34.16 8.07 3.04
C LEU A 735 34.83 9.39 3.45
N PRO A 736 36.17 9.42 3.64
CA PRO A 736 36.87 10.66 3.89
C PRO A 736 36.81 11.57 2.64
N PRO A 737 36.76 12.90 2.81
CA PRO A 737 36.71 13.86 1.69
C PRO A 737 37.81 13.65 0.62
N SER A 738 38.98 13.16 1.03
CA SER A 738 40.08 12.81 0.13
C SER A 738 39.76 11.74 -0.91
N SER A 739 38.70 10.97 -0.72
CA SER A 739 38.26 9.98 -1.71
C SER A 739 37.52 10.57 -2.92
N GLY A 740 37.15 11.86 -2.85
CA GLY A 740 36.36 12.55 -3.89
C GLY A 740 34.88 12.21 -3.92
N THR A 741 34.42 11.36 -3.00
CA THR A 741 32.98 11.03 -2.79
C THR A 741 32.67 10.97 -1.30
N THR A 742 31.43 11.26 -0.95
CA THR A 742 30.99 11.32 0.46
C THR A 742 30.63 9.95 1.04
N SER A 743 30.19 9.02 0.20
CA SER A 743 29.76 7.69 0.65
C SER A 743 29.88 6.62 -0.44
N VAL A 744 29.86 5.36 -0.03
CA VAL A 744 29.77 4.17 -0.88
C VAL A 744 28.78 3.19 -0.25
N LYS A 745 27.95 2.52 -1.06
CA LYS A 745 27.10 1.42 -0.57
C LYS A 745 27.94 0.22 -0.17
N ALA A 746 27.66 -0.34 1.00
CA ALA A 746 28.37 -1.51 1.52
C ALA A 746 27.40 -2.42 2.31
N ASN A 747 27.75 -3.70 2.41
CA ASN A 747 27.02 -4.71 3.16
C ASN A 747 27.48 -4.68 4.62
N LEU A 748 26.72 -4.03 5.48
CA LEU A 748 27.09 -3.74 6.86
C LEU A 748 25.91 -3.94 7.80
N GLY A 749 26.14 -4.59 8.93
CA GLY A 749 25.13 -4.76 9.97
C GLY A 749 24.23 -5.98 9.80
N SER A 750 23.54 -6.29 10.87
CA SER A 750 22.54 -7.36 10.93
C SER A 750 21.49 -7.09 12.02
N GLN A 751 20.30 -7.63 11.81
CA GLN A 751 19.18 -7.56 12.77
C GLN A 751 18.41 -8.86 12.83
N THR A 752 17.68 -9.06 13.93
CA THR A 752 16.78 -10.19 14.12
C THR A 752 15.41 -9.69 14.54
N SER A 753 14.37 -10.17 13.87
CA SER A 753 12.96 -9.89 14.22
C SER A 753 12.27 -11.19 14.65
N ASN A 754 11.62 -11.16 15.80
CA ASN A 754 10.81 -12.25 16.33
C ASN A 754 9.37 -11.77 16.49
N GLY A 755 8.41 -12.62 16.18
CA GLY A 755 7.02 -12.22 16.36
C GLY A 755 6.04 -13.38 16.44
N ILE A 756 4.83 -13.01 16.86
CA ILE A 756 3.68 -13.88 16.99
C ILE A 756 2.52 -13.21 16.28
N GLU A 757 1.87 -13.94 15.39
CA GLU A 757 0.65 -13.52 14.70
C GLU A 757 -0.49 -14.44 15.09
N PHE A 758 -1.68 -13.87 15.34
CA PHE A 758 -2.90 -14.65 15.50
C PHE A 758 -4.07 -14.03 14.76
N SER A 759 -4.96 -14.89 14.29
CA SER A 759 -6.22 -14.51 13.67
C SER A 759 -7.31 -15.47 14.14
N LEU A 760 -8.29 -14.94 14.84
CA LEU A 760 -9.46 -15.64 15.35
C LEU A 760 -10.68 -15.14 14.60
N TRP A 761 -11.45 -16.02 14.01
CA TRP A 761 -12.73 -15.69 13.40
C TRP A 761 -13.78 -16.66 13.87
N GLY A 762 -14.90 -16.13 14.37
CA GLY A 762 -15.98 -16.93 14.92
C GLY A 762 -17.37 -16.51 14.47
N LYS A 763 -18.22 -17.45 14.09
CA LYS A 763 -19.67 -17.27 13.92
C LYS A 763 -20.35 -17.52 15.26
N ILE A 764 -20.72 -16.43 15.93
CA ILE A 764 -21.34 -16.46 17.26
C ILE A 764 -22.81 -16.87 17.13
N ILE A 765 -23.54 -16.21 16.21
CA ILE A 765 -24.93 -16.50 15.91
C ILE A 765 -25.04 -16.92 14.44
N LYS A 766 -25.75 -18.02 14.18
CA LYS A 766 -26.12 -18.46 12.84
C LYS A 766 -27.52 -19.03 12.89
N THR A 767 -28.50 -18.24 12.50
CA THR A 767 -29.89 -18.65 12.31
C THR A 767 -30.30 -18.44 10.84
N ARG A 768 -31.55 -18.61 10.52
CA ARG A 768 -32.09 -18.38 9.18
C ARG A 768 -32.00 -16.90 8.76
N ASP A 769 -32.28 -15.99 9.70
CA ASP A 769 -32.40 -14.53 9.43
C ASP A 769 -31.23 -13.74 9.99
N TRP A 770 -30.50 -14.26 11.00
CA TRP A 770 -29.38 -13.60 11.67
C TRP A 770 -28.10 -14.37 11.53
N GLU A 771 -27.03 -13.68 11.13
CA GLU A 771 -25.64 -14.17 11.23
C GLU A 771 -24.80 -13.09 11.91
N TRP A 772 -24.15 -13.45 13.02
CA TRP A 772 -23.18 -12.56 13.68
C TRP A 772 -21.83 -13.25 13.73
N SER A 773 -20.82 -12.57 13.19
CA SER A 773 -19.42 -13.04 13.21
C SER A 773 -18.52 -11.98 13.80
N LEU A 774 -17.49 -12.44 14.53
CA LEU A 774 -16.44 -11.63 15.13
C LEU A 774 -15.09 -12.10 14.63
N SER A 775 -14.23 -11.18 14.22
CA SER A 775 -12.84 -11.42 13.87
C SER A 775 -11.94 -10.62 14.79
N VAL A 776 -10.91 -11.26 15.35
CA VAL A 776 -9.87 -10.62 16.16
C VAL A 776 -8.52 -11.02 15.60
N ASN A 777 -7.74 -10.05 15.19
CA ASN A 777 -6.41 -10.24 14.63
C ASN A 777 -5.38 -9.50 15.46
N GLY A 778 -4.18 -10.07 15.63
CA GLY A 778 -3.10 -9.42 16.36
C GLY A 778 -1.71 -9.83 15.90
N LEU A 779 -0.78 -8.90 16.04
CA LEU A 779 0.65 -9.07 15.81
C LEU A 779 1.43 -8.51 16.99
N HIS A 780 2.32 -9.33 17.52
CA HIS A 780 3.43 -8.92 18.40
C HIS A 780 4.73 -9.11 17.63
N SER A 781 5.57 -8.07 17.57
CA SER A 781 6.85 -8.12 16.85
C SER A 781 7.91 -7.34 17.62
N LYS A 782 9.10 -7.93 17.75
CA LYS A 782 10.28 -7.29 18.33
C LYS A 782 11.47 -7.47 17.42
N THR A 783 12.06 -6.34 16.99
CA THR A 783 13.28 -6.32 16.17
C THR A 783 14.44 -5.81 17.01
N THR A 784 15.61 -6.48 16.88
CA THR A 784 16.83 -6.14 17.62
C THR A 784 17.99 -6.07 16.64
N ILE A 785 18.80 -5.03 16.74
CA ILE A 785 20.05 -4.87 15.98
C ILE A 785 21.11 -5.75 16.62
N ASN A 786 21.68 -6.68 15.85
CA ASN A 786 22.69 -7.60 16.37
C ASN A 786 24.11 -7.04 16.23
N ASN A 787 24.37 -6.37 15.10
CA ASN A 787 25.69 -5.82 14.82
C ASN A 787 25.58 -4.57 13.95
N ILE A 788 26.40 -3.56 14.25
CA ILE A 788 26.58 -2.34 13.46
C ILE A 788 28.04 -2.14 13.05
N SER A 789 28.24 -1.46 11.94
CA SER A 789 29.58 -1.09 11.46
C SER A 789 30.10 0.18 12.13
N ASP A 790 31.41 0.40 12.02
CA ASP A 790 32.03 1.65 12.50
C ASP A 790 31.51 2.87 11.72
N ALA A 791 31.05 2.71 10.48
CA ALA A 791 30.38 3.77 9.74
C ALA A 791 29.03 4.17 10.38
N MET A 792 28.26 3.18 10.86
CA MET A 792 27.00 3.45 11.59
C MET A 792 27.27 4.08 12.95
N LYS A 793 28.34 3.68 13.65
CA LYS A 793 28.75 4.34 14.90
C LYS A 793 29.05 5.83 14.68
N ARG A 794 29.80 6.17 13.63
CA ARG A 794 30.07 7.56 13.24
C ARG A 794 28.81 8.32 12.86
N MET A 795 27.89 7.69 12.12
CA MET A 795 26.59 8.28 11.81
C MET A 795 25.79 8.56 13.09
N ASN A 796 25.77 7.63 14.05
CA ASN A 796 25.13 7.85 15.34
C ASN A 796 25.73 9.07 16.08
N GLU A 797 27.05 9.24 16.04
CA GLU A 797 27.73 10.40 16.63
C GLU A 797 27.32 11.70 15.92
N GLN A 798 27.22 11.67 14.59
CA GLN A 798 26.74 12.82 13.81
C GLN A 798 25.27 13.14 14.12
N ASN A 799 24.40 12.14 14.17
CA ASN A 799 22.98 12.32 14.48
C ASN A 799 22.76 12.78 15.92
N ALA A 800 23.61 12.33 16.86
CA ALA A 800 23.59 12.78 18.25
C ALA A 800 24.05 14.25 18.39
N SER A 801 25.05 14.67 17.63
CA SER A 801 25.60 16.03 17.74
C SER A 801 24.75 17.14 17.10
N GLY A 802 23.67 16.76 16.36
CA GLY A 802 22.95 17.69 15.49
C GLY A 802 23.84 18.16 14.32
N PHE A 803 23.39 18.00 13.10
CA PHE A 803 24.17 18.36 11.91
C PHE A 803 24.59 19.84 11.95
N THR A 804 25.85 20.10 12.11
CA THR A 804 26.50 21.34 11.65
C THR A 804 26.99 21.05 10.25
N SER A 805 26.42 21.69 9.22
CA SER A 805 26.94 21.56 7.87
C SER A 805 28.33 22.19 7.78
N SER A 806 29.14 21.71 6.83
CA SER A 806 30.51 22.18 6.61
C SER A 806 30.64 23.66 6.27
N ASP A 807 29.54 24.35 5.99
CA ASP A 807 29.45 25.78 5.72
C ASP A 807 29.08 26.63 6.96
N GLY A 808 28.97 26.02 8.14
CA GLY A 808 28.61 26.69 9.39
C GLY A 808 27.12 27.04 9.51
N SER A 809 26.28 26.68 8.53
CA SER A 809 24.84 26.79 8.65
C SER A 809 24.32 25.69 9.57
N THR A 810 23.65 26.04 10.65
CA THR A 810 22.89 25.10 11.46
C THR A 810 21.76 24.51 10.61
N ASN A 811 21.92 23.28 10.16
CA ASN A 811 20.84 22.60 9.50
C ASN A 811 19.61 22.54 10.41
N ILE A 812 18.48 22.75 9.80
CA ILE A 812 17.14 22.76 10.38
C ILE A 812 17.04 21.57 11.36
N ALA A 813 16.96 21.89 12.62
CA ALA A 813 16.75 20.91 13.66
C ALA A 813 15.51 20.08 13.31
N SER A 814 15.65 18.76 13.27
CA SER A 814 14.55 17.85 13.02
C SER A 814 13.45 18.05 14.06
N SER A 815 12.19 17.89 13.68
CA SER A 815 11.04 17.96 14.58
C SER A 815 11.03 16.83 15.62
N SER A 816 11.90 15.84 15.45
CA SER A 816 12.07 14.68 16.33
C SER A 816 13.52 14.23 16.35
N PRO A 817 13.96 13.47 17.38
CA PRO A 817 15.30 12.90 17.44
C PRO A 817 15.62 12.12 16.15
N LEU A 818 16.84 12.27 15.65
CA LEU A 818 17.31 11.51 14.50
C LEU A 818 17.58 10.06 14.92
N PHE A 819 17.40 9.13 13.99
CA PHE A 819 17.65 7.71 14.23
C PHE A 819 19.09 7.46 14.64
N GLN A 820 19.27 6.63 15.66
CA GLN A 820 20.55 6.06 16.06
C GLN A 820 20.39 4.54 16.08
N TYR A 821 21.41 3.83 15.62
CA TYR A 821 21.40 2.37 15.60
C TYR A 821 22.45 1.84 16.56
N ARG A 822 22.03 1.15 17.62
CA ARG A 822 22.93 0.57 18.63
C ARG A 822 22.68 -0.93 18.74
N GLU A 823 23.76 -1.68 18.96
CA GLU A 823 23.70 -3.13 19.17
C GLU A 823 22.88 -3.46 20.42
N GLY A 824 22.00 -4.44 20.30
CA GLY A 824 21.07 -4.85 21.36
C GLY A 824 19.77 -4.04 21.45
N GLU A 825 19.68 -2.89 20.75
CA GLU A 825 18.52 -2.01 20.75
C GLU A 825 17.62 -2.24 19.54
N SER A 826 16.41 -1.64 19.61
CA SER A 826 15.48 -1.61 18.49
C SER A 826 15.93 -0.63 17.40
N PRO A 827 15.71 -0.92 16.09
CA PRO A 827 15.95 0.05 15.03
C PRO A 827 15.01 1.28 15.08
N SER A 828 13.91 1.19 15.83
CA SER A 828 12.92 2.25 16.04
C SER A 828 13.02 2.89 17.44
N ALA A 829 14.14 2.68 18.15
CA ALA A 829 14.37 3.28 19.47
C ALA A 829 14.46 4.81 19.40
N ILE A 830 13.84 5.47 20.36
CA ILE A 830 13.86 6.94 20.52
C ILE A 830 15.01 7.30 21.45
N TYR A 831 15.95 8.12 20.96
CA TYR A 831 17.10 8.58 21.73
C TYR A 831 16.89 10.03 22.18
N ALA A 832 16.90 10.24 23.49
CA ALA A 832 16.75 11.56 24.11
C ALA A 832 17.62 11.68 25.38
N VAL A 833 17.86 12.90 25.82
CA VAL A 833 18.51 13.17 27.12
C VAL A 833 17.46 13.05 28.22
N ARG A 834 17.76 12.37 29.27
CA ARG A 834 16.86 12.26 30.42
C ARG A 834 16.72 13.61 31.13
N SER A 835 15.52 13.90 31.62
CA SER A 835 15.20 15.15 32.32
C SER A 835 14.57 14.87 33.68
N ALA A 836 14.97 15.67 34.69
CA ALA A 836 14.30 15.70 35.97
C ALA A 836 13.10 16.67 36.02
N GLY A 837 12.79 17.32 34.87
CA GLY A 837 11.72 18.32 34.78
C GLY A 837 12.22 19.76 34.85
N ILE A 838 11.29 20.68 35.11
CA ILE A 838 11.56 22.11 35.18
C ILE A 838 11.80 22.51 36.67
N ASP A 839 12.89 23.18 36.92
CA ASP A 839 13.22 23.72 38.22
C ASP A 839 12.22 24.82 38.63
N PRO A 840 11.46 24.63 39.73
CA PRO A 840 10.50 25.65 40.18
C PRO A 840 11.14 26.99 40.55
N ALA A 841 12.40 26.98 40.96
CA ALA A 841 13.12 28.22 41.38
C ALA A 841 13.57 29.06 40.18
N THR A 842 13.94 28.44 39.07
CA THR A 842 14.58 29.12 37.94
C THR A 842 13.83 29.04 36.63
N GLY A 843 12.86 28.13 36.49
CA GLY A 843 12.17 27.88 35.23
C GLY A 843 13.05 27.26 34.13
N ASN A 844 14.23 26.72 34.51
CA ASN A 844 15.12 26.02 33.58
C ASN A 844 14.84 24.51 33.62
N GLU A 845 15.14 23.81 32.55
CA GLU A 845 15.15 22.35 32.54
C GLU A 845 16.39 21.78 33.24
N ILE A 846 16.20 20.73 34.02
CA ILE A 846 17.27 19.99 34.70
C ILE A 846 17.53 18.73 33.90
N PHE A 847 18.66 18.60 33.25
CA PHE A 847 19.06 17.40 32.50
C PHE A 847 19.79 16.40 33.41
N ILE A 848 19.64 15.11 33.10
CA ILE A 848 20.31 14.02 33.78
C ILE A 848 21.35 13.43 32.81
N LYS A 849 22.63 13.53 33.16
CA LYS A 849 23.72 12.95 32.38
C LYS A 849 23.70 11.42 32.41
N LYS A 850 24.49 10.79 31.55
CA LYS A 850 24.63 9.31 31.56
C LYS A 850 25.12 8.75 32.90
N ASP A 851 25.97 9.46 33.61
CA ASP A 851 26.48 9.09 34.92
C ASP A 851 25.48 9.30 36.09
N GLY A 852 24.28 9.87 35.77
CA GLY A 852 23.23 10.15 36.74
C GLY A 852 23.35 11.51 37.41
N SER A 853 24.36 12.31 37.14
CA SER A 853 24.49 13.67 37.68
C SER A 853 23.55 14.66 36.99
N TYR A 854 23.19 15.75 37.71
CA TYR A 854 22.28 16.78 37.21
C TYR A 854 23.03 17.97 36.63
N THR A 855 22.43 18.62 35.63
CA THR A 855 22.98 19.80 34.98
C THR A 855 21.87 20.64 34.33
N TYR A 856 22.07 21.96 34.20
CA TYR A 856 21.23 22.84 33.41
C TYR A 856 21.73 22.96 31.96
N LYS A 857 22.88 22.38 31.61
CA LYS A 857 23.43 22.43 30.27
C LYS A 857 23.09 21.16 29.51
N TYR A 858 22.37 21.30 28.40
CA TYR A 858 22.10 20.21 27.49
C TYR A 858 23.39 19.73 26.81
N ASP A 859 23.59 18.43 26.75
CA ASP A 859 24.63 17.79 25.95
C ASP A 859 24.03 16.59 25.23
N SER A 860 24.06 16.60 23.90
CA SER A 860 23.54 15.52 23.07
C SER A 860 24.25 14.18 23.27
N LYS A 861 25.47 14.19 23.83
CA LYS A 861 26.21 12.97 24.18
C LYS A 861 25.55 12.18 25.33
N ASP A 862 24.69 12.83 26.12
CA ASP A 862 23.95 12.21 27.22
C ASP A 862 22.65 11.51 26.75
N GLN A 863 22.36 11.47 25.46
CA GLN A 863 21.21 10.74 24.91
C GLN A 863 21.29 9.24 25.21
N VAL A 864 20.20 8.68 25.69
CA VAL A 864 19.97 7.26 25.94
C VAL A 864 18.68 6.81 25.22
N SER A 865 18.46 5.50 25.11
CA SER A 865 17.18 4.95 24.64
C SER A 865 16.11 5.25 25.69
N CYS A 866 15.07 5.98 25.31
CA CYS A 866 13.98 6.43 26.18
C CYS A 866 12.63 5.84 25.77
N GLY A 867 12.55 5.10 24.66
CA GLY A 867 11.33 4.49 24.16
C GLY A 867 11.52 3.80 22.82
N ASP A 868 10.47 3.15 22.34
CA ASP A 868 10.43 2.46 21.04
C ASP A 868 9.13 2.80 20.32
N THR A 869 9.22 3.27 19.08
CA THR A 869 8.02 3.58 18.27
C THR A 869 7.29 2.34 17.79
N ASN A 870 7.91 1.15 17.87
CA ASN A 870 7.27 -0.10 17.48
C ASN A 870 6.29 -0.57 18.58
N PRO A 871 4.98 -0.74 18.25
CA PRO A 871 4.02 -1.18 19.25
C PRO A 871 4.28 -2.62 19.71
N THR A 872 4.06 -2.87 20.99
CA THR A 872 4.15 -4.24 21.55
C THR A 872 3.05 -5.14 20.97
N LEU A 873 1.85 -4.61 20.76
CA LEU A 873 0.72 -5.33 20.20
C LEU A 873 -0.07 -4.40 19.27
N GLN A 874 -0.29 -4.85 18.03
CA GLN A 874 -1.16 -4.17 17.08
C GLN A 874 -2.12 -5.15 16.41
N GLY A 875 -3.27 -4.65 15.94
CA GLY A 875 -4.22 -5.51 15.25
C GLY A 875 -5.56 -4.87 14.96
N SER A 876 -6.56 -5.72 14.76
CA SER A 876 -7.92 -5.29 14.46
C SER A 876 -8.97 -6.19 15.11
N ILE A 877 -10.13 -5.62 15.36
CA ILE A 877 -11.35 -6.30 15.81
C ILE A 877 -12.46 -5.91 14.84
N SER A 878 -13.04 -6.88 14.14
CA SER A 878 -14.13 -6.65 13.19
C SER A 878 -15.36 -7.44 13.58
N SER A 879 -16.50 -6.77 13.71
CA SER A 879 -17.80 -7.35 14.00
C SER A 879 -18.70 -7.19 12.78
N MET A 880 -19.22 -8.29 12.24
CA MET A 880 -20.17 -8.29 11.13
C MET A 880 -21.50 -8.90 11.59
N LEU A 881 -22.56 -8.09 11.52
CA LEU A 881 -23.92 -8.50 11.84
C LEU A 881 -24.76 -8.46 10.57
N GLN A 882 -25.30 -9.59 10.18
CA GLN A 882 -26.21 -9.71 9.05
C GLN A 882 -27.63 -10.02 9.55
N TYR A 883 -28.60 -9.26 9.09
CA TYR A 883 -30.01 -9.50 9.29
C TYR A 883 -30.74 -9.49 7.95
N LYS A 884 -31.19 -10.67 7.48
CA LYS A 884 -31.78 -10.83 6.15
C LYS A 884 -30.90 -10.23 5.06
N ASN A 885 -31.36 -9.12 4.46
CA ASN A 885 -30.67 -8.43 3.35
C ASN A 885 -29.75 -7.28 3.81
N PHE A 886 -29.72 -6.96 5.11
CA PHE A 886 -28.84 -5.97 5.69
C PHE A 886 -27.57 -6.61 6.25
N SER A 887 -26.44 -5.95 6.05
CA SER A 887 -25.16 -6.33 6.63
C SER A 887 -24.50 -5.08 7.22
N LEU A 888 -24.20 -5.09 8.51
CA LEU A 888 -23.48 -4.04 9.23
C LEU A 888 -22.11 -4.59 9.62
N THR A 889 -21.04 -3.93 9.17
CA THR A 889 -19.66 -4.25 9.57
C THR A 889 -19.09 -3.06 10.33
N ALA A 890 -18.54 -3.32 11.51
CA ALA A 890 -17.77 -2.36 12.30
C ALA A 890 -16.38 -2.93 12.55
N SER A 891 -15.34 -2.20 12.14
CA SER A 891 -13.95 -2.61 12.27
C SER A 891 -13.19 -1.58 13.09
N PHE A 892 -12.51 -2.05 14.13
CA PHE A 892 -11.63 -1.25 14.99
C PHE A 892 -10.21 -1.72 14.75
N SER A 893 -9.27 -0.79 14.70
CA SER A 893 -7.84 -1.08 14.76
C SER A 893 -7.28 -0.58 16.08
N TYR A 894 -6.27 -1.28 16.58
CA TYR A 894 -5.62 -0.95 17.84
C TYR A 894 -4.09 -1.08 17.74
N ARG A 895 -3.41 -0.28 18.55
CA ARG A 895 -1.95 -0.26 18.70
C ARG A 895 -1.63 0.07 20.15
N PHE A 896 -0.91 -0.80 20.85
CA PHE A 896 -0.60 -0.66 22.27
C PHE A 896 0.86 -0.92 22.58
N GLY A 897 1.39 -0.22 23.56
CA GLY A 897 2.71 -0.44 24.15
C GLY A 897 3.88 0.07 23.30
N GLY A 898 3.63 0.96 22.36
CA GLY A 898 4.65 1.77 21.70
C GLY A 898 4.82 3.13 22.38
N GLU A 899 5.89 3.84 22.08
CA GLU A 899 6.11 5.22 22.48
C GLU A 899 6.28 6.10 21.25
N MET A 900 5.98 7.39 21.41
CA MET A 900 6.25 8.39 20.38
C MET A 900 6.94 9.62 20.98
N TYR A 901 7.77 10.27 20.18
CA TYR A 901 8.26 11.60 20.52
C TYR A 901 7.19 12.63 20.11
N ASN A 902 6.57 13.30 21.11
CA ASN A 902 5.51 14.27 20.87
C ASN A 902 6.10 15.60 20.36
N SER A 903 6.30 15.68 19.05
CA SER A 903 6.85 16.85 18.37
C SER A 903 5.95 18.09 18.53
N THR A 904 4.65 17.93 18.70
CA THR A 904 3.74 19.06 19.00
C THR A 904 4.12 19.72 20.32
N ARG A 905 4.32 18.93 21.39
CA ARG A 905 4.74 19.44 22.70
C ARG A 905 6.14 20.05 22.64
N ALA A 906 7.06 19.42 21.92
CA ALA A 906 8.43 19.88 21.80
C ALA A 906 8.55 21.20 21.03
N LEU A 907 7.83 21.35 19.90
CA LEU A 907 8.02 22.48 18.97
C LEU A 907 6.95 23.58 19.11
N LYS A 908 5.71 23.20 19.35
CA LYS A 908 4.58 24.16 19.40
C LYS A 908 4.23 24.60 20.83
N VAL A 909 4.84 23.95 21.84
CA VAL A 909 4.65 24.31 23.24
C VAL A 909 5.98 24.70 23.88
N GLU A 910 6.98 23.83 23.94
CA GLU A 910 8.26 24.09 24.66
C GLU A 910 9.15 25.08 23.93
N ASN A 911 9.61 24.72 22.71
CA ASN A 911 10.55 25.50 21.92
C ASN A 911 9.87 26.38 20.89
N VAL A 912 8.72 26.94 21.26
CA VAL A 912 7.95 27.77 20.35
C VAL A 912 8.72 29.03 19.97
N ASN A 913 8.61 29.42 18.68
CA ASN A 913 9.01 30.76 18.26
C ASN A 913 7.88 31.74 18.66
N PRO A 914 8.10 32.64 19.60
CA PRO A 914 7.05 33.51 20.09
C PRO A 914 6.55 34.52 19.05
N ARG A 915 7.21 34.68 17.88
CA ARG A 915 6.73 35.49 16.76
C ARG A 915 5.69 34.82 15.89
N LYS A 916 5.52 33.51 16.04
CA LYS A 916 4.54 32.68 15.32
C LYS A 916 3.43 32.24 16.28
N ASN A 917 2.25 31.94 15.76
CA ASN A 917 1.19 31.35 16.59
C ASN A 917 1.58 29.93 17.09
N CYS A 918 1.00 29.49 18.17
CA CYS A 918 1.38 28.27 18.86
C CYS A 918 0.22 27.61 19.61
N ASP A 919 0.44 26.39 20.06
CA ASP A 919 -0.51 25.64 20.90
C ASP A 919 -0.81 26.41 22.18
N VAL A 920 -2.06 26.42 22.62
CA VAL A 920 -2.53 27.15 23.79
C VAL A 920 -1.82 26.73 25.10
N ARG A 921 -1.33 25.48 25.16
CA ARG A 921 -0.50 25.00 26.29
C ARG A 921 0.79 25.78 26.46
N ALA A 922 1.30 26.40 25.41
CA ALA A 922 2.42 27.33 25.51
C ALA A 922 2.09 28.57 26.32
N PHE A 923 0.83 28.96 26.43
CA PHE A 923 0.34 30.08 27.24
C PHE A 923 -0.10 29.62 28.64
N THR A 924 -0.75 28.44 28.79
CA THR A 924 -1.43 28.02 30.04
C THR A 924 -0.51 27.23 30.96
N ASP A 925 0.42 26.44 30.42
CA ASP A 925 1.08 25.39 31.18
C ASP A 925 2.58 25.66 31.46
N ARG A 926 3.05 26.87 31.17
CA ARG A 926 4.45 27.27 31.35
C ARG A 926 4.73 27.79 32.75
N TRP A 927 6.00 27.67 33.16
CA TRP A 927 6.55 28.37 34.30
C TRP A 927 6.51 29.90 34.04
N THR A 928 6.01 30.66 35.02
CA THR A 928 5.90 32.12 34.97
C THR A 928 6.47 32.81 36.20
N ASN A 929 6.35 32.20 37.38
CA ASN A 929 6.81 32.80 38.64
C ASN A 929 7.64 31.81 39.43
N VAL A 930 8.55 32.32 40.24
CA VAL A 930 9.33 31.52 41.18
C VAL A 930 8.39 30.69 42.07
N GLY A 931 8.60 29.40 42.13
CA GLY A 931 7.77 28.43 42.86
C GLY A 931 6.74 27.71 42.01
N ASP A 932 6.53 28.10 40.74
CA ASP A 932 5.62 27.40 39.85
C ASP A 932 6.13 26.01 39.51
N VAL A 933 5.29 24.99 39.76
CA VAL A 933 5.53 23.62 39.31
C VAL A 933 4.81 23.41 38.00
N LYS A 934 5.51 23.58 36.90
CA LYS A 934 4.96 23.54 35.53
C LYS A 934 5.77 22.61 34.62
N PRO A 935 5.16 22.02 33.63
CA PRO A 935 5.84 21.07 32.73
C PRO A 935 6.73 21.70 31.65
N TYR A 936 6.67 23.03 31.45
CA TYR A 936 7.40 23.74 30.38
C TYR A 936 8.22 24.91 30.93
N ILE A 937 9.37 25.19 30.29
CA ILE A 937 10.29 26.26 30.69
C ILE A 937 9.62 27.66 30.57
N ASP A 938 10.26 28.66 31.20
CA ASP A 938 9.90 30.06 30.99
C ASP A 938 9.93 30.45 29.50
N ILE A 939 8.86 31.11 29.01
CA ILE A 939 8.75 31.50 27.59
C ILE A 939 9.87 32.47 27.18
N ALA A 940 10.36 33.32 28.08
CA ALA A 940 11.47 34.24 27.80
C ALA A 940 12.78 33.50 27.49
N LYS A 941 12.89 32.21 27.86
CA LYS A 941 14.03 31.32 27.60
C LYS A 941 13.83 30.43 26.38
N ALA A 942 12.62 30.41 25.79
CA ALA A 942 12.35 29.68 24.58
C ALA A 942 13.07 30.34 23.39
N THR A 943 14.09 29.66 22.90
CA THR A 943 14.96 30.21 21.81
C THR A 943 14.44 29.85 20.43
N GLY A 944 13.36 29.09 20.30
CA GLY A 944 12.98 28.45 19.04
C GLY A 944 13.95 27.34 18.60
N ASN A 945 14.93 26.97 19.46
CA ASN A 945 15.90 25.93 19.20
C ASN A 945 15.25 24.54 19.32
N THR A 946 15.15 23.85 18.24
CA THR A 946 14.51 22.54 18.13
C THR A 946 15.46 21.36 18.34
N SER A 947 16.74 21.59 18.60
CA SER A 947 17.76 20.54 18.76
C SER A 947 17.88 19.96 20.18
N VAL A 948 17.06 20.42 21.11
CA VAL A 948 17.02 19.92 22.50
C VAL A 948 16.00 18.79 22.59
N TYR A 949 16.46 17.54 22.54
CA TYR A 949 15.61 16.35 22.60
C TYR A 949 15.66 15.73 24.01
N THR A 950 14.55 15.80 24.75
CA THR A 950 14.45 15.23 26.10
C THR A 950 13.33 14.20 26.22
N ASP A 951 13.45 13.29 27.16
CA ASP A 951 12.49 12.22 27.42
C ASP A 951 11.12 12.73 27.93
N ARG A 952 11.03 14.01 28.35
CA ARG A 952 9.74 14.65 28.72
C ARG A 952 8.71 14.63 27.60
N PHE A 953 9.16 14.48 26.36
CA PHE A 953 8.31 14.43 25.15
C PHE A 953 8.15 13.02 24.60
N VAL A 954 8.73 12.01 25.25
CA VAL A 954 8.50 10.60 24.95
C VAL A 954 7.27 10.14 25.71
N GLU A 955 6.21 9.80 25.01
CA GLU A 955 4.90 9.45 25.57
C GLU A 955 4.45 8.09 25.05
N LYS A 956 3.68 7.36 25.88
CA LYS A 956 3.06 6.09 25.46
C LYS A 956 2.03 6.35 24.38
N ASP A 957 2.15 5.64 23.26
CA ASP A 957 1.30 5.78 22.09
C ASP A 957 0.31 4.61 21.98
N ASP A 958 -0.64 4.61 22.90
CA ASP A 958 -1.74 3.64 22.89
C ASP A 958 -2.93 4.21 22.11
N GLU A 959 -3.37 3.52 21.06
CA GLU A 959 -4.44 3.96 20.20
C GLU A 959 -5.49 2.87 19.93
N LEU A 960 -6.74 3.27 19.91
CA LEU A 960 -7.89 2.51 19.41
C LEU A 960 -8.73 3.42 18.51
N TRP A 961 -8.95 3.03 17.27
CA TRP A 961 -9.76 3.84 16.35
C TRP A 961 -10.75 3.00 15.54
N LEU A 962 -11.86 3.61 15.17
CA LEU A 962 -12.85 3.02 14.27
C LEU A 962 -12.35 3.11 12.83
N SER A 963 -11.73 2.01 12.32
CA SER A 963 -11.18 1.97 10.97
C SER A 963 -12.27 2.06 9.90
N SER A 964 -13.42 1.41 10.14
CA SER A 964 -14.53 1.37 9.19
C SER A 964 -15.83 1.01 9.90
N LEU A 965 -16.91 1.72 9.53
CA LEU A 965 -18.30 1.35 9.82
C LEU A 965 -19.05 1.35 8.48
N TYR A 966 -19.58 0.20 8.07
CA TYR A 966 -20.24 0.06 6.78
C TYR A 966 -21.54 -0.73 6.88
N LEU A 967 -22.64 -0.13 6.39
CA LEU A 967 -23.95 -0.74 6.27
C LEU A 967 -24.26 -1.00 4.80
N GLN A 968 -24.54 -2.25 4.45
CA GLN A 968 -24.92 -2.66 3.11
C GLN A 968 -26.34 -3.24 3.10
N TYR A 969 -27.11 -2.91 2.07
CA TYR A 969 -28.42 -3.47 1.79
C TYR A 969 -28.43 -4.15 0.41
N ASN A 970 -28.72 -5.45 0.38
CA ASN A 970 -28.90 -6.21 -0.85
C ASN A 970 -30.38 -6.17 -1.26
N VAL A 971 -30.68 -5.52 -2.38
CA VAL A 971 -32.06 -5.35 -2.85
C VAL A 971 -32.64 -6.70 -3.26
N PRO A 972 -33.86 -7.07 -2.79
CA PRO A 972 -34.47 -8.35 -3.10
C PRO A 972 -34.75 -8.55 -4.59
N MET A 973 -34.50 -9.74 -5.11
CA MET A 973 -34.72 -10.15 -6.52
C MET A 973 -36.16 -9.92 -7.00
N THR A 974 -37.15 -10.01 -6.12
CA THR A 974 -38.57 -9.77 -6.45
C THR A 974 -38.83 -8.36 -6.96
N PHE A 975 -38.08 -7.37 -6.45
CA PHE A 975 -38.15 -5.98 -6.92
C PHE A 975 -37.33 -5.78 -8.21
N LEU A 976 -36.13 -6.38 -8.28
CA LEU A 976 -35.18 -6.20 -9.37
C LEU A 976 -35.64 -6.78 -10.70
N LYS A 977 -36.39 -7.90 -10.68
CA LYS A 977 -36.93 -8.53 -11.89
C LYS A 977 -37.78 -7.59 -12.74
N LYS A 978 -38.52 -6.66 -12.10
CA LYS A 978 -39.32 -5.65 -12.81
C LYS A 978 -38.48 -4.63 -13.58
N LEU A 979 -37.20 -4.48 -13.18
CA LEU A 979 -36.25 -3.52 -13.74
C LEU A 979 -35.19 -4.19 -14.65
N HIS A 980 -35.31 -5.49 -14.93
CA HIS A 980 -34.33 -6.30 -15.67
C HIS A 980 -32.91 -6.23 -15.04
N ILE A 981 -32.82 -6.05 -13.72
CA ILE A 981 -31.58 -6.01 -12.96
C ILE A 981 -31.42 -7.35 -12.27
N GLN A 982 -30.23 -7.99 -12.42
CA GLN A 982 -29.92 -9.28 -11.81
C GLN A 982 -29.53 -9.11 -10.33
N LYS A 983 -28.73 -8.11 -10.01
CA LYS A 983 -28.25 -7.85 -8.66
C LYS A 983 -28.08 -6.34 -8.41
N MET A 984 -28.49 -5.89 -7.25
CA MET A 984 -28.27 -4.52 -6.79
C MET A 984 -27.94 -4.49 -5.31
N TYR A 985 -26.90 -3.77 -4.94
CA TYR A 985 -26.66 -3.43 -3.55
C TYR A 985 -26.46 -1.92 -3.37
N LEU A 986 -26.83 -1.43 -2.21
CA LEU A 986 -26.63 -0.07 -1.74
C LEU A 986 -25.80 -0.13 -0.45
N GLY A 987 -24.87 0.77 -0.28
CA GLY A 987 -24.02 0.84 0.89
C GLY A 987 -23.84 2.28 1.37
N ILE A 988 -23.65 2.42 2.67
CA ILE A 988 -23.22 3.67 3.30
C ILE A 988 -22.23 3.34 4.41
N GLY A 989 -21.18 4.13 4.51
CA GLY A 989 -20.15 3.91 5.51
C GLY A 989 -19.34 5.15 5.83
N THR A 990 -18.47 5.01 6.82
CA THR A 990 -17.56 6.06 7.25
C THR A 990 -16.24 5.40 7.70
N GLU A 991 -15.15 6.14 7.58
CA GLU A 991 -13.81 5.73 8.01
C GLU A 991 -13.24 6.76 8.98
N ASP A 992 -12.41 6.34 9.94
CA ASP A 992 -11.74 7.15 10.96
C ASP A 992 -12.69 8.11 11.72
N LEU A 993 -13.91 7.63 12.03
CA LEU A 993 -14.97 8.45 12.65
C LEU A 993 -14.54 8.95 14.03
N PHE A 994 -13.90 8.11 14.83
CA PHE A 994 -13.33 8.50 16.11
C PHE A 994 -12.05 7.72 16.40
N ARG A 995 -11.22 8.32 17.25
CA ARG A 995 -9.96 7.77 17.73
C ARG A 995 -9.81 8.07 19.21
N ILE A 996 -9.43 7.05 19.97
CA ILE A 996 -9.03 7.16 21.38
C ILE A 996 -7.52 6.99 21.40
N THR A 997 -6.81 7.99 21.89
CA THR A 997 -5.34 7.96 22.00
C THR A 997 -4.89 8.45 23.36
N SER A 998 -3.79 7.89 23.87
CA SER A 998 -3.15 8.33 25.11
C SER A 998 -2.35 9.62 24.95
N VAL A 999 -2.03 10.03 23.70
CA VAL A 999 -1.20 11.19 23.38
C VAL A 999 -2.01 12.28 22.71
N LYS A 1000 -1.90 13.52 23.19
CA LYS A 1000 -2.47 14.69 22.52
C LYS A 1000 -1.42 15.36 21.62
N TYR A 1001 -1.54 15.19 20.31
CA TYR A 1001 -0.64 15.76 19.30
C TYR A 1001 -1.43 16.26 18.08
N GLU A 1002 -0.81 17.14 17.28
CA GLU A 1002 -1.39 17.60 16.01
C GLU A 1002 -1.36 16.49 14.97
N ARG A 1003 -2.53 16.18 14.42
CA ARG A 1003 -2.70 15.18 13.35
C ARG A 1003 -2.80 15.87 12.00
N GLY A 1004 -1.82 15.65 11.10
CA GLY A 1004 -1.79 16.23 9.77
C GLY A 1004 -1.11 17.61 9.73
N THR A 1005 0.22 17.66 9.98
CA THR A 1005 0.93 18.93 10.10
C THR A 1005 1.04 19.71 8.80
N SER A 1006 1.28 19.06 7.66
CA SER A 1006 1.32 19.72 6.34
C SER A 1006 -0.01 19.63 5.58
N TYR A 1007 -0.83 18.65 5.92
CA TYR A 1007 -2.15 18.41 5.36
C TYR A 1007 -3.07 17.82 6.43
N PRO A 1008 -4.27 18.39 6.72
CA PRO A 1008 -5.13 17.91 7.79
C PRO A 1008 -5.70 16.53 7.49
N PHE A 1009 -5.99 15.75 8.53
CA PHE A 1009 -6.80 14.54 8.38
C PHE A 1009 -8.25 14.89 8.03
N SER A 1010 -8.96 13.95 7.44
CA SER A 1010 -10.37 14.12 7.10
C SER A 1010 -11.22 12.96 7.61
N ARG A 1011 -12.46 13.25 7.91
CA ARG A 1011 -13.52 12.26 8.13
C ARG A 1011 -14.36 12.17 6.87
N SER A 1012 -14.74 10.97 6.45
CA SER A 1012 -15.50 10.78 5.22
C SER A 1012 -16.78 9.99 5.44
N ILE A 1013 -17.82 10.33 4.66
CA ILE A 1013 -19.04 9.53 4.50
C ILE A 1013 -19.02 9.00 3.07
N ASN A 1014 -19.00 7.69 2.95
CA ASN A 1014 -18.91 6.98 1.69
C ASN A 1014 -20.25 6.34 1.39
N MET A 1015 -20.72 6.47 0.16
CA MET A 1015 -21.90 5.77 -0.33
C MET A 1015 -21.48 4.85 -1.48
N SER A 1016 -22.20 3.78 -1.71
CA SER A 1016 -21.97 2.92 -2.87
C SER A 1016 -23.28 2.41 -3.42
N ALA A 1017 -23.38 2.32 -4.74
CA ALA A 1017 -24.46 1.67 -5.44
C ALA A 1017 -23.89 0.84 -6.58
N SER A 1018 -24.21 -0.46 -6.61
CA SER A 1018 -23.77 -1.36 -7.67
C SER A 1018 -24.97 -2.08 -8.30
N LEU A 1019 -25.04 -2.02 -9.63
CA LEU A 1019 -26.09 -2.64 -10.44
C LEU A 1019 -25.43 -3.67 -11.37
N THR A 1020 -26.03 -4.83 -11.48
CA THR A 1020 -25.61 -5.88 -12.44
C THR A 1020 -26.80 -6.24 -13.31
N PHE A 1021 -26.62 -6.16 -14.62
CA PHE A 1021 -27.59 -6.46 -15.66
C PHE A 1021 -27.28 -7.80 -16.32
#